data_daf2f755cee80e308b78ef0173a663f8
#
_entry.id   daf2f755cee80e308b78ef0173a663f8
#
_cell.length_a   1.000
_cell.length_b   1.000
_cell.length_c   1.000
_cell.angle_alpha   90.00
_cell.angle_beta   90.00
_cell.angle_gamma   90.00
#
_symmetry.space_group_name_H-M   'P 1'
#
loop_
_entity.id
_entity.type
_entity.pdbx_description
1 polymer ?
#
loop_
_entity_poly.entity_id
_entity_poly.type
_entity_poly.pdbx_seq_one_letter_code
_entity_poly.pdbx_strand_id
1 'polypeptide(L)'
;MQIKTKGLRFWCYTLAGGASLALTPMTTTVAAEDTRVNGYVENATYGREGVGLSKFRNTLQLELEKKAGDVGIFSNVGFNATLRGSYDGVYDLNDDEYGRNAGGPVQLQDLPQGTVPHGSGVGSPASAIPLPPGNTFGFDVSQNPNDGMVVLGEHLHSQNNGVAFGVPVRPCDKDDRGCINGYLDKDSNDLRFQEFNDRADFIRELYADFDINFDNGNILSTRLGKQQVIWGRTDLFRVLDVINPVDYSRNNIYDELEDIRIPMWILRTDYRMGPTEVFDGLAFDDLNFQVVWNFDKFRPHDIGQCGQPNVMLDAGCFFRGMNNLWENGGTVANFAGATPDGGLATDFGPGQIGIRKAHMPSWSLSNTQLGLKLEGVYGDLGFSLNALTYRSQLPSLRGGIPATNGFTGETAVWPSLIAFDIHFPRVNLVGGSLDYYSQGIDTVFRVETAYTSGEEFANTLRKELYSESDVLRYVIGADKNIFIPALNESQAFLFSGQIFGQHILDHEREQRTYGEAGIPDYEHNWTATLLMQGFYMNGRLTPKIITAHDFRAQATAIAPSVDWLVNDNFKLTLGGNFKVGNGAREFDDCRSCNPWDPFTQTPGVTGQQPGESAGLGSYEPLGRFKSGPIGMAQKEDEIQLTARYSF
;
A
#
# COMPACT_ATOMS: atom_id res chain seq x y z
N MET A 1 -16.72 37.79 6.09
CA MET A 1 -17.19 36.49 6.59
C MET A 1 -18.44 36.11 5.81
N GLN A 2 -18.23 35.50 4.66
CA GLN A 2 -19.30 34.94 3.82
C GLN A 2 -18.99 33.46 3.66
N ILE A 3 -19.74 32.63 4.35
CA ILE A 3 -19.71 31.18 4.25
C ILE A 3 -20.38 30.82 2.93
N LYS A 4 -19.62 30.32 1.97
CA LYS A 4 -20.16 29.77 0.71
C LYS A 4 -20.75 28.39 0.99
N THR A 5 -22.06 28.33 1.18
CA THR A 5 -22.84 27.10 1.19
C THR A 5 -22.93 26.52 -0.24
N LYS A 6 -21.92 25.78 -0.69
CA LYS A 6 -21.98 24.99 -1.93
C LYS A 6 -22.11 23.46 -1.70
N GLY A 7 -22.13 23.01 -0.46
CA GLY A 7 -22.08 21.58 -0.14
C GLY A 7 -23.40 20.81 -0.09
N LEU A 8 -24.55 21.47 -0.09
CA LEU A 8 -25.81 20.78 0.24
C LEU A 8 -26.73 20.45 -0.97
N ARG A 9 -26.32 20.78 -2.20
CA ARG A 9 -27.17 20.51 -3.38
C ARG A 9 -26.78 19.26 -4.18
N PHE A 10 -25.68 18.60 -3.87
CA PHE A 10 -25.19 17.44 -4.64
C PHE A 10 -25.81 16.10 -4.23
N TRP A 11 -26.38 16.02 -3.04
CA TRP A 11 -26.88 14.75 -2.47
C TRP A 11 -28.22 14.23 -3.05
N CYS A 12 -28.99 15.06 -3.72
CA CYS A 12 -30.29 14.64 -4.25
C CYS A 12 -30.26 14.05 -5.68
N TYR A 13 -29.15 14.13 -6.40
CA TYR A 13 -29.09 13.65 -7.78
C TYR A 13 -28.40 12.28 -7.96
N THR A 14 -27.66 11.80 -6.98
CA THR A 14 -26.96 10.50 -7.07
C THR A 14 -27.87 9.29 -6.74
N LEU A 15 -29.03 9.48 -6.16
CA LEU A 15 -29.97 8.39 -5.88
C LEU A 15 -30.91 8.05 -7.05
N ALA A 16 -30.94 8.84 -8.12
CA ALA A 16 -31.86 8.64 -9.25
C ALA A 16 -31.24 7.98 -10.50
N GLY A 17 -29.94 7.69 -10.49
CA GLY A 17 -29.20 7.05 -11.58
C GLY A 17 -28.98 5.54 -11.41
N GLY A 18 -29.76 4.89 -10.56
CA GLY A 18 -29.74 3.43 -10.45
C GLY A 18 -30.18 2.79 -11.76
N ALA A 19 -29.22 2.30 -12.56
CA ALA A 19 -29.52 1.41 -13.67
C ALA A 19 -30.34 0.25 -13.10
N SER A 20 -31.59 0.15 -13.52
CA SER A 20 -32.47 -0.99 -13.25
C SER A 20 -31.86 -2.21 -13.93
N LEU A 21 -30.93 -2.88 -13.25
CA LEU A 21 -30.61 -4.27 -13.54
C LEU A 21 -31.90 -5.05 -13.24
N ALA A 22 -32.63 -5.39 -14.30
CA ALA A 22 -33.74 -6.32 -14.23
C ALA A 22 -33.17 -7.68 -13.78
N LEU A 23 -33.21 -7.91 -12.47
CA LEU A 23 -32.95 -9.22 -11.86
C LEU A 23 -34.08 -10.14 -12.30
N THR A 24 -33.93 -10.79 -13.46
CA THR A 24 -34.68 -12.00 -13.71
C THR A 24 -34.21 -13.05 -12.71
N PRO A 25 -35.09 -13.70 -11.94
CA PRO A 25 -34.68 -14.77 -11.06
C PRO A 25 -34.04 -15.87 -11.92
N MET A 26 -32.72 -16.03 -11.82
CA MET A 26 -32.08 -17.23 -12.32
C MET A 26 -32.59 -18.39 -11.47
N THR A 27 -33.46 -19.19 -12.05
CA THR A 27 -33.84 -20.48 -11.48
C THR A 27 -32.57 -21.34 -11.47
N THR A 28 -32.03 -21.59 -10.30
CA THR A 28 -30.95 -22.53 -10.07
C THR A 28 -31.39 -23.91 -10.54
N THR A 29 -30.91 -24.34 -11.69
CA THR A 29 -30.95 -25.76 -12.05
C THR A 29 -30.03 -26.48 -11.08
N VAL A 30 -30.60 -27.35 -10.27
CA VAL A 30 -29.90 -28.22 -9.32
C VAL A 30 -28.79 -28.95 -10.09
N ALA A 31 -27.55 -28.52 -9.87
CA ALA A 31 -26.37 -29.27 -10.29
C ALA A 31 -26.27 -30.55 -9.44
N ALA A 32 -25.64 -31.60 -9.97
CA ALA A 32 -25.47 -32.89 -9.29
C ALA A 32 -25.06 -32.75 -7.82
N GLU A 33 -25.47 -33.65 -6.97
CA GLU A 33 -25.34 -33.63 -5.48
C GLU A 33 -23.94 -33.25 -4.93
N ASP A 34 -22.88 -33.29 -5.74
CA ASP A 34 -21.49 -33.05 -5.37
C ASP A 34 -20.94 -31.68 -5.82
N THR A 35 -21.75 -30.79 -6.39
CA THR A 35 -21.30 -29.47 -6.87
C THR A 35 -22.09 -28.36 -6.18
N ARG A 36 -21.39 -27.43 -5.56
CA ARG A 36 -21.97 -26.22 -4.95
C ARG A 36 -21.62 -25.00 -5.78
N VAL A 37 -22.56 -24.12 -5.96
CA VAL A 37 -22.40 -22.83 -6.64
C VAL A 37 -22.97 -21.76 -5.75
N ASN A 38 -22.12 -20.81 -5.34
CA ASN A 38 -22.50 -19.62 -4.59
C ASN A 38 -21.97 -18.39 -5.31
N GLY A 39 -22.44 -17.23 -4.91
CA GLY A 39 -21.92 -16.01 -5.49
C GLY A 39 -22.56 -14.77 -4.92
N TYR A 40 -22.07 -13.62 -5.36
CA TYR A 40 -22.69 -12.35 -5.04
C TYR A 40 -22.52 -11.32 -6.15
N VAL A 41 -23.41 -10.36 -6.14
CA VAL A 41 -23.29 -9.09 -6.87
C VAL A 41 -23.20 -7.97 -5.85
N GLU A 42 -22.27 -7.07 -6.04
CA GLU A 42 -22.02 -5.96 -5.12
C GLU A 42 -21.85 -4.65 -5.89
N ASN A 43 -22.37 -3.58 -5.33
CA ASN A 43 -22.00 -2.22 -5.67
C ASN A 43 -21.42 -1.52 -4.45
N ALA A 44 -20.21 -0.95 -4.60
CA ALA A 44 -19.57 -0.10 -3.60
C ALA A 44 -19.45 1.33 -4.15
N THR A 45 -20.14 2.27 -3.50
CA THR A 45 -20.17 3.69 -3.87
C THR A 45 -19.62 4.52 -2.73
N TYR A 46 -18.50 5.22 -2.98
CA TYR A 46 -17.82 6.02 -1.97
C TYR A 46 -17.71 7.47 -2.42
N GLY A 47 -17.86 8.36 -1.47
CA GLY A 47 -17.68 9.80 -1.67
C GLY A 47 -16.61 10.34 -0.74
N ARG A 48 -15.61 11.03 -1.29
CA ARG A 48 -14.46 11.57 -0.58
C ARG A 48 -14.51 13.08 -0.54
N GLU A 49 -14.07 13.66 0.57
CA GLU A 49 -13.98 15.11 0.72
C GLU A 49 -13.05 15.71 -0.36
N GLY A 50 -13.47 16.84 -0.91
CA GLY A 50 -12.70 17.59 -1.91
C GLY A 50 -12.81 17.09 -3.34
N VAL A 51 -12.98 15.78 -3.58
CA VAL A 51 -12.97 15.17 -4.91
C VAL A 51 -14.32 14.56 -5.34
N GLY A 52 -15.25 14.37 -4.41
CA GLY A 52 -16.57 13.80 -4.72
C GLY A 52 -16.53 12.27 -4.82
N LEU A 53 -17.03 11.70 -5.92
CA LEU A 53 -17.09 10.26 -6.11
C LEU A 53 -15.67 9.67 -6.20
N SER A 54 -15.30 8.79 -5.26
CA SER A 54 -13.99 8.14 -5.19
C SER A 54 -14.01 6.65 -5.52
N LYS A 55 -15.19 6.02 -5.53
CA LYS A 55 -15.39 4.63 -5.96
C LYS A 55 -16.81 4.45 -6.47
N PHE A 56 -16.98 3.74 -7.57
CA PHE A 56 -18.26 3.22 -8.06
C PHE A 56 -18.05 1.82 -8.64
N ARG A 57 -17.66 0.90 -7.77
CA ARG A 57 -17.24 -0.44 -8.16
C ARG A 57 -18.42 -1.40 -8.14
N ASN A 58 -18.63 -2.07 -9.27
CA ASN A 58 -19.59 -3.15 -9.43
C ASN A 58 -18.84 -4.46 -9.55
N THR A 59 -19.10 -5.40 -8.67
CA THR A 59 -18.39 -6.68 -8.57
C THR A 59 -19.36 -7.84 -8.72
N LEU A 60 -18.97 -8.85 -9.52
CA LEU A 60 -19.60 -10.15 -9.56
C LEU A 60 -18.57 -11.18 -9.10
N GLN A 61 -18.93 -12.03 -8.13
CA GLN A 61 -18.14 -13.18 -7.72
C GLN A 61 -18.97 -14.46 -7.85
N LEU A 62 -18.34 -15.51 -8.35
CA LEU A 62 -18.89 -16.86 -8.43
C LEU A 62 -17.92 -17.81 -7.75
N GLU A 63 -18.44 -18.69 -6.91
CA GLU A 63 -17.70 -19.70 -6.17
C GLU A 63 -18.24 -21.09 -6.56
N LEU A 64 -17.35 -21.94 -7.00
CA LEU A 64 -17.63 -23.29 -7.45
C LEU A 64 -16.83 -24.28 -6.59
N GLU A 65 -17.51 -25.19 -5.93
CA GLU A 65 -16.90 -26.29 -5.17
C GLU A 65 -17.40 -27.61 -5.76
N LYS A 66 -16.48 -28.52 -6.06
CA LYS A 66 -16.80 -29.88 -6.49
C LYS A 66 -15.99 -30.89 -5.70
N LYS A 67 -16.67 -31.82 -5.05
CA LYS A 67 -16.07 -32.97 -4.36
C LYS A 67 -16.06 -34.16 -5.30
N ALA A 68 -14.88 -34.75 -5.51
CA ALA A 68 -14.69 -35.95 -6.34
C ALA A 68 -14.58 -37.23 -5.48
N GLY A 69 -14.45 -37.10 -4.14
CA GLY A 69 -14.28 -38.22 -3.25
C GLY A 69 -12.88 -38.84 -3.33
N ASP A 70 -12.79 -40.14 -3.14
CA ASP A 70 -11.51 -40.85 -3.09
C ASP A 70 -11.10 -41.32 -4.48
N VAL A 71 -9.85 -41.05 -4.88
CA VAL A 71 -9.29 -41.41 -6.17
C VAL A 71 -7.93 -42.11 -6.00
N GLY A 72 -7.91 -43.43 -6.04
CA GLY A 72 -6.69 -44.22 -5.84
C GLY A 72 -6.11 -44.06 -4.42
N ILE A 73 -4.90 -43.53 -4.32
CA ILE A 73 -4.24 -43.27 -3.02
C ILE A 73 -4.66 -41.92 -2.42
N PHE A 74 -5.38 -41.10 -3.16
CA PHE A 74 -5.83 -39.79 -2.72
C PHE A 74 -7.24 -39.89 -2.14
N SER A 75 -7.43 -39.38 -0.96
CA SER A 75 -8.73 -39.21 -0.32
C SER A 75 -9.16 -37.74 -0.32
N ASN A 76 -10.45 -37.51 -0.18
CA ASN A 76 -11.04 -36.18 -0.10
C ASN A 76 -10.68 -35.26 -1.28
N VAL A 77 -10.58 -35.81 -2.51
CA VAL A 77 -10.25 -35.00 -3.69
C VAL A 77 -11.34 -33.98 -3.95
N GLY A 78 -10.96 -32.71 -3.96
CA GLY A 78 -11.84 -31.57 -4.22
C GLY A 78 -11.25 -30.60 -5.25
N PHE A 79 -12.13 -29.83 -5.88
CA PHE A 79 -11.78 -28.75 -6.80
C PHE A 79 -12.56 -27.51 -6.39
N ASN A 80 -11.85 -26.39 -6.30
CA ASN A 80 -12.42 -25.11 -5.93
C ASN A 80 -12.05 -24.06 -6.97
N ALA A 81 -13.01 -23.23 -7.36
CA ALA A 81 -12.78 -22.09 -8.24
C ALA A 81 -13.59 -20.89 -7.77
N THR A 82 -12.93 -19.76 -7.58
CA THR A 82 -13.55 -18.45 -7.34
C THR A 82 -13.24 -17.54 -8.51
N LEU A 83 -14.27 -17.12 -9.21
CA LEU A 83 -14.18 -16.17 -10.31
C LEU A 83 -14.72 -14.81 -9.82
N ARG A 84 -13.93 -13.76 -10.00
CA ARG A 84 -14.33 -12.39 -9.64
C ARG A 84 -14.05 -11.46 -10.83
N GLY A 85 -15.01 -10.65 -11.17
CA GLY A 85 -14.83 -9.56 -12.12
C GLY A 85 -15.44 -8.29 -11.58
N SER A 86 -14.78 -7.16 -11.76
CA SER A 86 -15.30 -5.87 -11.39
C SER A 86 -15.13 -4.83 -12.48
N TYR A 87 -16.03 -3.86 -12.45
CA TYR A 87 -15.96 -2.62 -13.22
C TYR A 87 -16.06 -1.45 -12.26
N ASP A 88 -15.06 -0.58 -12.27
CA ASP A 88 -15.11 0.65 -11.49
C ASP A 88 -15.46 1.84 -12.38
N GLY A 89 -16.69 2.31 -12.25
CA GLY A 89 -17.23 3.43 -13.01
C GLY A 89 -16.70 4.80 -12.58
N VAL A 90 -15.86 4.89 -11.55
CA VAL A 90 -15.30 6.18 -11.10
C VAL A 90 -14.51 6.87 -12.20
N TYR A 91 -13.81 6.10 -13.03
CA TYR A 91 -13.00 6.61 -14.14
C TYR A 91 -13.82 7.17 -15.32
N ASP A 92 -15.14 6.95 -15.32
CA ASP A 92 -16.08 7.50 -16.30
C ASP A 92 -17.00 8.56 -15.70
N LEU A 93 -17.36 8.40 -14.41
CA LEU A 93 -18.28 9.29 -13.71
C LEU A 93 -17.58 10.46 -13.03
N ASN A 94 -16.28 10.35 -12.80
CA ASN A 94 -15.43 11.42 -12.22
C ASN A 94 -14.09 11.47 -12.97
N ASP A 95 -14.15 11.56 -14.29
CA ASP A 95 -12.98 11.48 -15.17
C ASP A 95 -12.10 12.74 -15.15
N ASP A 96 -12.57 13.81 -14.53
CA ASP A 96 -11.78 15.01 -14.25
C ASP A 96 -10.84 14.85 -13.06
N GLU A 97 -11.13 13.92 -12.14
CA GLU A 97 -10.28 13.62 -10.98
C GLU A 97 -9.40 12.38 -11.19
N TYR A 98 -9.95 11.31 -11.78
CA TYR A 98 -9.28 10.02 -11.88
C TYR A 98 -9.14 9.47 -13.30
N GLY A 99 -9.76 10.08 -14.27
CA GLY A 99 -9.85 9.51 -15.61
C GLY A 99 -9.01 10.26 -16.66
N ARG A 100 -9.53 10.23 -17.88
CA ARG A 100 -8.84 10.75 -19.07
C ARG A 100 -8.62 12.27 -19.06
N ASN A 101 -9.42 13.00 -18.31
CA ASN A 101 -9.36 14.45 -18.20
C ASN A 101 -8.70 14.92 -16.90
N ALA A 102 -8.22 13.97 -16.08
CA ALA A 102 -7.67 14.26 -14.78
C ALA A 102 -6.48 15.21 -14.84
N GLY A 103 -6.38 16.04 -13.80
CA GLY A 103 -5.35 17.06 -13.67
C GLY A 103 -5.52 18.22 -14.65
N GLY A 104 -4.98 19.33 -14.26
CA GLY A 104 -4.95 20.56 -15.04
C GLY A 104 -3.53 21.11 -15.12
N PRO A 105 -3.36 22.28 -15.70
CA PRO A 105 -2.07 22.96 -15.68
C PRO A 105 -1.60 23.19 -14.24
N VAL A 106 -0.34 22.87 -13.96
CA VAL A 106 0.28 23.15 -12.67
C VAL A 106 0.40 24.66 -12.50
N GLN A 107 -0.23 25.20 -11.46
CA GLN A 107 -0.14 26.60 -11.10
C GLN A 107 0.82 26.76 -9.93
N LEU A 108 1.95 27.39 -10.19
CA LEU A 108 2.97 27.66 -9.16
C LEU A 108 2.78 29.06 -8.58
N GLN A 109 1.56 29.37 -8.15
CA GLN A 109 1.15 30.72 -7.71
C GLN A 109 1.84 31.16 -6.41
N ASP A 110 2.20 30.22 -5.57
CA ASP A 110 2.80 30.50 -4.26
C ASP A 110 4.33 30.58 -4.32
N LEU A 111 4.90 30.63 -5.52
CA LEU A 111 6.33 30.85 -5.68
C LEU A 111 6.69 32.28 -5.21
N PRO A 112 7.78 32.46 -4.45
CA PRO A 112 8.27 33.79 -4.12
C PRO A 112 8.46 34.65 -5.35
N GLN A 113 8.20 35.94 -5.22
CA GLN A 113 8.39 36.88 -6.31
C GLN A 113 9.84 36.83 -6.82
N GLY A 114 10.01 36.65 -8.10
CA GLY A 114 11.32 36.50 -8.76
C GLY A 114 11.78 35.03 -8.90
N THR A 115 11.03 34.07 -8.36
CA THR A 115 11.24 32.68 -8.66
C THR A 115 10.61 32.37 -10.01
N VAL A 116 11.41 31.98 -10.97
CA VAL A 116 10.90 31.49 -12.25
C VAL A 116 10.83 29.99 -12.20
N PRO A 117 9.65 29.41 -12.10
CA PRO A 117 9.47 27.96 -11.98
C PRO A 117 9.81 27.23 -13.28
N HIS A 118 9.90 27.95 -14.37
CA HIS A 118 10.13 27.37 -15.67
C HIS A 118 11.38 27.98 -16.22
N GLY A 119 12.45 27.23 -16.21
CA GLY A 119 13.59 27.61 -16.99
C GLY A 119 13.23 27.63 -18.45
N SER A 120 12.98 28.77 -18.96
CA SER A 120 13.18 28.97 -20.38
C SER A 120 14.67 28.96 -20.69
N GLY A 121 15.40 28.00 -20.14
CA GLY A 121 16.84 27.93 -20.32
C GLY A 121 17.62 29.04 -19.60
N VAL A 122 18.80 29.22 -20.01
CA VAL A 122 19.83 30.13 -19.54
C VAL A 122 19.37 31.23 -18.59
N GLY A 123 19.77 31.10 -17.33
CA GLY A 123 19.72 32.24 -16.42
C GLY A 123 18.33 32.62 -15.98
N SER A 124 17.51 31.63 -15.59
CA SER A 124 16.38 31.94 -14.74
C SER A 124 16.86 32.87 -13.63
N PRO A 125 16.27 34.04 -13.45
CA PRO A 125 16.67 34.96 -12.38
C PRO A 125 16.51 34.34 -10.98
N ALA A 126 15.76 33.24 -10.87
CA ALA A 126 15.57 32.51 -9.66
C ALA A 126 16.70 31.51 -9.37
N SER A 127 17.47 31.14 -10.36
CA SER A 127 18.67 30.33 -10.14
C SER A 127 19.80 31.28 -9.77
N ALA A 128 20.14 31.31 -8.50
CA ALA A 128 21.34 32.02 -8.03
C ALA A 128 22.64 31.38 -8.56
N ILE A 129 22.52 30.30 -9.32
CA ILE A 129 23.63 29.54 -9.89
C ILE A 129 23.72 29.88 -11.39
N PRO A 130 24.80 30.54 -11.82
CA PRO A 130 25.01 30.79 -13.24
C PRO A 130 25.20 29.47 -13.97
N LEU A 131 24.29 29.16 -14.89
CA LEU A 131 24.46 28.00 -15.76
C LEU A 131 25.56 28.30 -16.81
N PRO A 132 26.38 27.30 -17.15
CA PRO A 132 27.33 27.43 -18.25
C PRO A 132 26.60 27.83 -19.54
N PRO A 133 27.22 28.68 -20.39
CA PRO A 133 26.62 29.08 -21.65
C PRO A 133 26.26 27.86 -22.51
N GLY A 134 25.02 27.83 -22.97
CA GLY A 134 24.51 26.74 -23.82
C GLY A 134 23.76 25.61 -23.08
N ASN A 135 23.75 25.61 -21.77
CA ASN A 135 22.89 24.67 -21.00
C ASN A 135 21.49 25.30 -20.86
N THR A 136 20.52 24.61 -21.41
CA THR A 136 19.11 24.94 -21.25
C THR A 136 18.46 23.86 -20.38
N PHE A 137 17.89 24.28 -19.26
CA PHE A 137 17.00 23.43 -18.47
C PHE A 137 15.57 23.91 -18.71
N GLY A 138 14.63 23.00 -18.72
CA GLY A 138 13.26 23.37 -18.63
C GLY A 138 12.40 22.98 -19.81
N PHE A 139 11.12 23.19 -19.60
CA PHE A 139 10.07 22.90 -20.54
C PHE A 139 9.92 23.98 -21.59
N ASP A 140 9.47 23.59 -22.77
CA ASP A 140 8.86 24.52 -23.72
C ASP A 140 7.46 24.89 -23.20
N VAL A 141 7.37 26.03 -22.50
CA VAL A 141 6.11 26.54 -21.95
C VAL A 141 5.08 26.87 -23.02
N SER A 142 5.49 26.98 -24.30
CA SER A 142 4.57 27.24 -25.41
C SER A 142 3.59 26.13 -25.68
N GLN A 143 3.91 24.89 -25.23
CA GLN A 143 3.11 23.71 -25.45
C GLN A 143 2.30 23.28 -24.20
N ASN A 144 2.25 24.13 -23.17
CA ASN A 144 1.62 23.78 -21.88
C ASN A 144 2.04 22.41 -21.33
N PRO A 145 3.31 22.20 -21.04
CA PRO A 145 3.84 20.90 -20.61
C PRO A 145 3.24 20.41 -19.28
N ASN A 146 2.54 21.28 -18.57
CA ASN A 146 1.92 21.01 -17.27
C ASN A 146 0.46 20.52 -17.38
N ASP A 147 -0.12 20.47 -18.58
CA ASP A 147 -1.47 19.93 -18.72
C ASP A 147 -1.53 18.46 -18.34
N GLY A 148 -2.56 18.07 -17.58
CA GLY A 148 -2.71 16.70 -17.06
C GLY A 148 -1.84 16.39 -15.84
N MET A 149 -1.27 17.38 -15.20
CA MET A 149 -0.47 17.23 -13.99
C MET A 149 -1.17 17.79 -12.76
N VAL A 150 -0.82 17.24 -11.61
CA VAL A 150 -1.07 17.84 -10.29
C VAL A 150 0.27 18.15 -9.61
N VAL A 151 0.24 19.00 -8.60
CA VAL A 151 1.45 19.28 -7.80
C VAL A 151 1.54 18.29 -6.66
N LEU A 152 2.67 17.59 -6.53
CA LEU A 152 2.98 16.81 -5.34
C LEU A 152 3.54 17.76 -4.27
N GLY A 153 2.79 17.92 -3.17
CA GLY A 153 3.04 18.91 -2.12
C GLY A 153 2.06 20.06 -2.19
N GLU A 154 1.69 20.62 -1.02
CA GLU A 154 0.58 21.56 -0.94
C GLU A 154 0.97 23.02 -1.10
N HIS A 155 2.11 23.38 -0.53
CA HIS A 155 2.58 24.77 -0.55
C HIS A 155 4.02 24.83 -1.03
N LEU A 156 4.20 25.48 -2.11
CA LEU A 156 5.52 25.71 -2.67
C LEU A 156 6.27 26.72 -1.80
N HIS A 157 7.53 26.46 -1.51
CA HIS A 157 8.42 27.35 -0.76
C HIS A 157 8.01 27.64 0.71
N SER A 158 7.06 26.93 1.25
CA SER A 158 6.81 26.98 2.70
C SER A 158 7.74 25.97 3.39
N GLN A 159 8.23 26.33 4.57
CA GLN A 159 9.17 25.48 5.32
C GLN A 159 8.60 24.11 5.68
N ASN A 160 7.29 23.97 5.74
CA ASN A 160 6.63 22.76 6.23
C ASN A 160 5.90 21.99 5.13
N ASN A 161 6.29 22.07 3.87
CA ASN A 161 5.43 21.60 2.81
C ASN A 161 6.13 20.87 1.65
N GLY A 162 6.82 19.79 1.87
CA GLY A 162 7.34 18.85 0.88
C GLY A 162 7.85 19.43 -0.45
N VAL A 163 8.65 18.71 -1.19
CA VAL A 163 9.08 19.11 -2.54
C VAL A 163 7.86 19.18 -3.46
N ALA A 164 7.68 20.30 -4.14
CA ALA A 164 6.61 20.45 -5.12
C ALA A 164 7.13 20.27 -6.54
N PHE A 165 6.59 19.33 -7.26
CA PHE A 165 6.81 19.11 -8.68
C PHE A 165 5.54 18.59 -9.35
N GLY A 166 5.42 18.77 -10.66
CA GLY A 166 4.28 18.32 -11.44
C GLY A 166 4.29 16.81 -11.61
N VAL A 167 3.16 16.17 -11.32
CA VAL A 167 2.99 14.72 -11.43
C VAL A 167 1.87 14.42 -12.41
N PRO A 168 2.13 13.64 -13.50
CA PRO A 168 1.10 13.19 -14.41
C PRO A 168 0.11 12.26 -13.71
N VAL A 169 -1.20 12.48 -13.90
CA VAL A 169 -2.25 11.72 -13.21
C VAL A 169 -3.21 10.99 -14.16
N ARG A 170 -3.12 11.25 -15.46
CA ARG A 170 -3.96 10.57 -16.47
C ARG A 170 -3.52 9.12 -16.64
N PRO A 171 -4.43 8.21 -17.05
CA PRO A 171 -4.06 6.84 -17.44
C PRO A 171 -2.97 6.81 -18.52
N CYS A 172 -2.15 5.78 -18.56
CA CYS A 172 -0.97 5.73 -19.43
C CYS A 172 -1.27 5.66 -20.94
N ASP A 173 -2.48 5.29 -21.33
CA ASP A 173 -2.97 5.41 -22.71
C ASP A 173 -3.42 6.82 -23.08
N LYS A 174 -3.53 7.73 -22.11
CA LYS A 174 -3.89 9.15 -22.31
C LYS A 174 -2.71 10.07 -22.11
N ASP A 175 -1.82 9.73 -21.22
CA ASP A 175 -0.60 10.47 -20.89
C ASP A 175 0.47 9.48 -20.45
N ASP A 176 1.45 9.22 -21.30
CA ASP A 176 2.52 8.24 -21.06
C ASP A 176 3.64 8.78 -20.17
N ARG A 177 3.61 10.09 -19.85
CA ARG A 177 4.60 10.69 -18.97
C ARG A 177 4.62 10.02 -17.61
N GLY A 178 5.80 9.65 -17.16
CA GLY A 178 6.01 9.02 -15.85
C GLY A 178 5.44 7.60 -15.72
N CYS A 179 5.11 6.93 -16.82
CA CYS A 179 4.63 5.57 -16.83
C CYS A 179 5.81 4.59 -16.83
N ILE A 180 6.07 3.97 -15.68
CA ILE A 180 7.20 3.03 -15.50
C ILE A 180 6.80 1.67 -16.04
N ASN A 181 7.37 1.31 -17.18
CA ASN A 181 7.06 0.07 -17.90
C ASN A 181 7.17 -1.18 -17.01
N GLY A 182 6.11 -1.99 -17.01
CA GLY A 182 5.99 -3.22 -16.25
C GLY A 182 5.69 -3.04 -14.76
N TYR A 183 5.49 -1.78 -14.30
CA TYR A 183 5.20 -1.52 -12.89
C TYR A 183 4.07 -0.50 -12.67
N LEU A 184 4.22 0.74 -13.17
CA LEU A 184 3.22 1.81 -13.05
C LEU A 184 2.83 2.29 -14.45
N ASP A 185 2.22 1.42 -15.23
CA ASP A 185 1.92 1.62 -16.65
C ASP A 185 0.46 1.30 -17.02
N LYS A 186 -0.44 1.30 -16.02
CA LYS A 186 -1.85 0.97 -16.23
C LYS A 186 -2.54 1.95 -17.17
N ASP A 187 -3.25 1.40 -18.14
CA ASP A 187 -4.12 2.15 -19.05
C ASP A 187 -5.56 2.30 -18.51
N SER A 188 -6.42 2.99 -19.26
CA SER A 188 -7.81 3.22 -18.87
C SER A 188 -8.61 1.92 -18.68
N ASN A 189 -8.31 0.86 -19.43
CA ASN A 189 -8.99 -0.42 -19.29
C ASN A 189 -8.48 -1.17 -18.07
N ASP A 190 -7.17 -1.16 -17.82
CA ASP A 190 -6.57 -1.75 -16.64
C ASP A 190 -7.14 -1.14 -15.35
N LEU A 191 -7.43 0.16 -15.38
CA LEU A 191 -8.03 0.85 -14.23
C LEU A 191 -9.50 0.50 -14.01
N ARG A 192 -10.29 0.37 -15.11
CA ARG A 192 -11.72 0.05 -15.04
C ARG A 192 -11.99 -1.42 -14.75
N PHE A 193 -11.19 -2.31 -15.32
CA PHE A 193 -11.37 -3.77 -15.34
C PHE A 193 -10.12 -4.49 -14.83
N GLN A 194 -9.67 -4.17 -13.64
CA GLN A 194 -8.36 -4.58 -13.13
C GLN A 194 -8.13 -6.10 -13.06
N GLU A 195 -9.18 -6.90 -12.92
CA GLU A 195 -9.06 -8.35 -12.91
C GLU A 195 -8.82 -8.96 -14.29
N PHE A 196 -9.17 -8.24 -15.38
CA PHE A 196 -9.03 -8.72 -16.75
C PHE A 196 -7.68 -8.31 -17.34
N ASN A 197 -6.62 -8.75 -16.71
CA ASN A 197 -5.23 -8.47 -17.06
C ASN A 197 -4.52 -9.73 -17.60
N ASP A 198 -3.25 -9.61 -17.96
CA ASP A 198 -2.41 -10.69 -18.49
C ASP A 198 -2.15 -11.84 -17.49
N ARG A 199 -2.44 -11.63 -16.21
CA ARG A 199 -2.35 -12.62 -15.12
C ARG A 199 -3.67 -13.36 -14.86
N ALA A 200 -4.72 -13.03 -15.61
CA ALA A 200 -6.05 -13.60 -15.42
C ALA A 200 -6.52 -13.51 -13.95
N ASP A 201 -6.47 -12.32 -13.37
CA ASP A 201 -6.85 -12.11 -11.97
C ASP A 201 -8.35 -12.24 -11.71
N PHE A 202 -9.17 -12.30 -12.79
CA PHE A 202 -10.57 -12.69 -12.68
C PHE A 202 -10.73 -14.13 -12.14
N ILE A 203 -9.72 -14.98 -12.29
CA ILE A 203 -9.61 -16.24 -11.56
C ILE A 203 -9.03 -15.90 -10.19
N ARG A 204 -9.89 -15.64 -9.21
CA ARG A 204 -9.49 -15.29 -7.87
C ARG A 204 -8.85 -16.48 -7.16
N GLU A 205 -9.48 -17.65 -7.26
CA GLU A 205 -8.93 -18.90 -6.78
C GLU A 205 -9.23 -20.02 -7.78
N LEU A 206 -8.30 -20.94 -7.93
CA LEU A 206 -8.44 -22.16 -8.73
C LEU A 206 -7.45 -23.19 -8.21
N TYR A 207 -7.93 -24.13 -7.40
CA TYR A 207 -7.06 -25.13 -6.80
C TYR A 207 -7.74 -26.49 -6.66
N ALA A 208 -6.90 -27.51 -6.55
CA ALA A 208 -7.30 -28.85 -6.15
C ALA A 208 -6.78 -29.15 -4.74
N ASP A 209 -7.62 -29.79 -3.93
CA ASP A 209 -7.27 -30.35 -2.61
C ASP A 209 -7.28 -31.85 -2.68
N PHE A 210 -6.37 -32.49 -1.96
CA PHE A 210 -6.38 -33.94 -1.74
C PHE A 210 -5.58 -34.32 -0.50
N ASP A 211 -5.95 -35.45 0.10
CA ASP A 211 -5.30 -36.01 1.27
C ASP A 211 -4.65 -37.35 0.93
N ILE A 212 -3.53 -37.66 1.60
CA ILE A 212 -2.93 -38.98 1.67
C ILE A 212 -2.91 -39.42 3.13
N ASN A 213 -3.61 -40.49 3.44
CA ASN A 213 -3.67 -41.06 4.79
C ASN A 213 -2.55 -42.08 4.96
N PHE A 214 -1.81 -41.97 6.07
CA PHE A 214 -0.76 -42.92 6.45
C PHE A 214 -1.26 -43.92 7.50
N ASP A 215 -0.65 -45.12 7.55
CA ASP A 215 -1.02 -46.19 8.49
C ASP A 215 -0.85 -45.80 9.98
N ASN A 216 0.00 -44.80 10.25
CA ASN A 216 0.20 -44.27 11.61
C ASN A 216 -0.86 -43.23 12.02
N GLY A 217 -1.87 -42.98 11.21
CA GLY A 217 -2.93 -42.03 11.46
C GLY A 217 -2.62 -40.58 11.04
N ASN A 218 -1.41 -40.31 10.58
CA ASN A 218 -1.05 -38.98 10.06
C ASN A 218 -1.66 -38.74 8.66
N ILE A 219 -1.85 -37.50 8.33
CA ILE A 219 -2.47 -37.09 7.06
C ILE A 219 -1.56 -36.06 6.36
N LEU A 220 -1.26 -36.30 5.09
CA LEU A 220 -0.64 -35.31 4.23
C LEU A 220 -1.74 -34.65 3.39
N SER A 221 -2.12 -33.43 3.76
CA SER A 221 -3.09 -32.63 3.02
C SER A 221 -2.37 -31.70 2.05
N THR A 222 -2.75 -31.73 0.79
CA THR A 222 -2.10 -30.91 -0.24
C THR A 222 -3.13 -30.09 -0.97
N ARG A 223 -2.81 -28.81 -1.16
CA ARG A 223 -3.53 -27.87 -2.01
C ARG A 223 -2.59 -27.31 -3.08
N LEU A 224 -2.98 -27.46 -4.33
CA LEU A 224 -2.20 -27.00 -5.49
C LEU A 224 -3.05 -26.12 -6.38
N GLY A 225 -2.61 -24.90 -6.63
CA GLY A 225 -3.28 -23.98 -7.54
C GLY A 225 -3.18 -22.52 -7.11
N LYS A 226 -4.00 -21.66 -7.75
CA LYS A 226 -4.11 -20.24 -7.42
C LYS A 226 -4.92 -20.09 -6.14
N GLN A 227 -4.32 -19.52 -5.09
CA GLN A 227 -4.91 -19.48 -3.75
C GLN A 227 -4.32 -18.37 -2.88
N GLN A 228 -5.00 -18.07 -1.79
CA GLN A 228 -4.47 -17.30 -0.67
C GLN A 228 -3.93 -18.24 0.40
N VAL A 229 -2.81 -17.88 1.03
CA VAL A 229 -2.23 -18.58 2.19
C VAL A 229 -2.07 -17.60 3.34
N ILE A 230 -2.75 -17.88 4.44
CA ILE A 230 -2.81 -17.01 5.62
C ILE A 230 -1.95 -17.61 6.71
N TRP A 231 -0.93 -16.87 7.15
CA TRP A 231 -0.09 -17.27 8.27
C TRP A 231 -0.32 -16.46 9.53
N GLY A 232 -0.81 -15.22 9.36
CA GLY A 232 -1.14 -14.35 10.47
C GLY A 232 -2.44 -14.75 11.18
N ARG A 233 -2.53 -14.36 12.45
CA ARG A 233 -3.70 -14.52 13.32
C ARG A 233 -4.28 -13.19 13.79
N THR A 234 -3.68 -12.07 13.34
CA THR A 234 -4.09 -10.72 13.67
C THR A 234 -4.84 -10.10 12.50
N ASP A 235 -5.81 -9.23 12.79
CA ASP A 235 -6.80 -8.82 11.81
C ASP A 235 -6.38 -7.60 10.97
N LEU A 236 -5.55 -6.69 11.53
CA LEU A 236 -5.23 -5.41 10.89
C LEU A 236 -3.76 -5.29 10.47
N PHE A 237 -2.86 -6.05 11.11
CA PHE A 237 -1.43 -5.98 10.83
C PHE A 237 -0.92 -7.25 10.19
N ARG A 238 -0.05 -7.10 9.20
CA ARG A 238 0.54 -8.21 8.47
C ARG A 238 1.96 -8.47 8.95
N VAL A 239 2.11 -9.14 10.10
CA VAL A 239 3.43 -9.49 10.65
C VAL A 239 3.96 -10.78 10.02
N LEU A 240 3.17 -11.87 10.07
CA LEU A 240 3.49 -13.16 9.46
C LEU A 240 2.78 -13.39 8.13
N ASP A 241 1.70 -12.67 7.87
CA ASP A 241 0.86 -12.81 6.68
C ASP A 241 1.44 -12.05 5.47
N VAL A 242 2.60 -12.51 4.99
CA VAL A 242 3.37 -11.84 3.92
C VAL A 242 3.53 -12.68 2.65
N ILE A 243 2.89 -13.86 2.57
CA ILE A 243 3.00 -14.75 1.41
C ILE A 243 2.36 -14.14 0.18
N ASN A 244 1.09 -13.73 0.30
CA ASN A 244 0.37 -13.11 -0.80
C ASN A 244 0.65 -11.59 -0.85
N PRO A 245 0.91 -11.00 -2.03
CA PRO A 245 0.89 -9.55 -2.18
C PRO A 245 -0.52 -9.01 -1.95
N VAL A 246 -0.64 -7.69 -1.79
CA VAL A 246 -1.91 -7.01 -1.56
C VAL A 246 -2.13 -5.89 -2.55
N ASP A 247 -3.41 -5.58 -2.80
CA ASP A 247 -3.86 -4.53 -3.70
C ASP A 247 -4.36 -3.33 -2.88
N TYR A 248 -3.50 -2.35 -2.72
CA TYR A 248 -3.82 -1.06 -2.11
C TYR A 248 -4.31 -0.02 -3.12
N SER A 249 -4.35 -0.35 -4.40
CA SER A 249 -4.78 0.58 -5.45
C SER A 249 -6.31 0.75 -5.51
N ARG A 250 -7.04 -0.23 -5.00
CA ARG A 250 -8.51 -0.28 -5.00
C ARG A 250 -9.12 -0.38 -3.62
N ASN A 251 -8.31 -0.75 -2.64
CA ASN A 251 -8.76 -1.06 -1.31
C ASN A 251 -8.02 -0.19 -0.31
N ASN A 252 -8.72 0.15 0.75
CA ASN A 252 -8.13 0.86 1.87
C ASN A 252 -7.40 -0.15 2.78
N ILE A 253 -6.49 0.35 3.60
CA ILE A 253 -5.80 -0.45 4.63
C ILE A 253 -6.76 -1.03 5.70
N TYR A 254 -8.01 -0.54 5.74
CA TYR A 254 -9.07 -1.00 6.67
C TYR A 254 -10.03 -2.01 6.05
N ASP A 255 -9.89 -2.28 4.74
CA ASP A 255 -10.70 -3.28 4.06
C ASP A 255 -10.30 -4.69 4.50
N GLU A 256 -11.20 -5.65 4.34
CA GLU A 256 -10.95 -7.04 4.76
C GLU A 256 -9.74 -7.62 4.02
N LEU A 257 -8.80 -8.22 4.75
CA LEU A 257 -7.57 -8.78 4.18
C LEU A 257 -7.83 -9.81 3.08
N GLU A 258 -8.91 -10.57 3.18
CA GLU A 258 -9.33 -11.54 2.16
C GLU A 258 -9.60 -10.86 0.81
N ASP A 259 -10.18 -9.67 0.83
CA ASP A 259 -10.49 -8.92 -0.40
C ASP A 259 -9.26 -8.25 -1.01
N ILE A 260 -8.32 -7.82 -0.18
CA ILE A 260 -7.13 -7.11 -0.66
C ILE A 260 -5.94 -8.01 -1.01
N ARG A 261 -5.86 -9.25 -0.46
CA ARG A 261 -4.79 -10.19 -0.85
C ARG A 261 -4.94 -10.58 -2.31
N ILE A 262 -3.84 -10.67 -3.00
CA ILE A 262 -3.75 -11.13 -4.40
C ILE A 262 -3.39 -12.62 -4.38
N PRO A 263 -4.29 -13.51 -4.83
CA PRO A 263 -3.98 -14.93 -4.89
C PRO A 263 -2.87 -15.26 -5.87
N MET A 264 -2.03 -16.23 -5.52
CA MET A 264 -0.85 -16.65 -6.28
C MET A 264 -0.89 -18.15 -6.56
N TRP A 265 -0.15 -18.63 -7.55
CA TRP A 265 0.02 -20.04 -7.82
C TRP A 265 0.96 -20.67 -6.80
N ILE A 266 0.39 -21.49 -5.90
CA ILE A 266 1.07 -22.01 -4.72
C ILE A 266 0.83 -23.51 -4.60
N LEU A 267 1.88 -24.24 -4.22
CA LEU A 267 1.78 -25.56 -3.61
C LEU A 267 1.84 -25.38 -2.09
N ARG A 268 0.78 -25.78 -1.41
CA ARG A 268 0.72 -25.85 0.05
C ARG A 268 0.54 -27.31 0.46
N THR A 269 1.36 -27.79 1.35
CA THR A 269 1.28 -29.15 1.88
C THR A 269 1.39 -29.10 3.40
N ASP A 270 0.42 -29.73 4.07
CA ASP A 270 0.28 -29.81 5.52
C ASP A 270 0.45 -31.28 5.95
N TYR A 271 1.48 -31.57 6.73
CA TYR A 271 1.65 -32.88 7.37
C TYR A 271 1.05 -32.82 8.79
N ARG A 272 -0.16 -33.32 8.91
CA ARG A 272 -0.94 -33.33 10.16
C ARG A 272 -0.63 -34.56 10.97
N MET A 273 -0.09 -34.36 12.15
CA MET A 273 0.31 -35.44 13.06
C MET A 273 -0.73 -35.69 14.14
N GLY A 274 -1.63 -34.71 14.39
CA GLY A 274 -2.58 -34.79 15.50
C GLY A 274 -1.89 -34.81 16.85
N PRO A 275 -2.49 -35.49 17.87
CA PRO A 275 -1.87 -35.66 19.17
C PRO A 275 -0.53 -36.39 19.05
N THR A 276 0.56 -35.75 19.44
CA THR A 276 1.92 -36.26 19.19
C THR A 276 2.85 -35.96 20.36
N GLU A 277 3.57 -36.99 20.83
CA GLU A 277 4.68 -36.83 21.76
C GLU A 277 5.99 -36.77 20.98
N VAL A 278 6.71 -35.65 21.10
CA VAL A 278 7.97 -35.40 20.37
C VAL A 278 9.18 -35.85 21.18
N PHE A 279 9.15 -35.62 22.50
CA PHE A 279 10.17 -36.05 23.48
C PHE A 279 9.48 -36.52 24.77
N ASP A 280 10.17 -37.27 25.58
CA ASP A 280 9.65 -37.72 26.87
C ASP A 280 9.06 -36.57 27.70
N GLY A 281 7.75 -36.56 27.85
CA GLY A 281 7.01 -35.54 28.59
C GLY A 281 6.60 -34.27 27.83
N LEU A 282 6.89 -34.16 26.54
CA LEU A 282 6.41 -33.06 25.68
C LEU A 282 5.37 -33.58 24.68
N ALA A 283 4.12 -33.66 25.14
CA ALA A 283 2.99 -34.08 24.33
C ALA A 283 2.17 -32.87 23.84
N PHE A 284 1.95 -32.79 22.55
CA PHE A 284 1.09 -31.78 21.91
C PHE A 284 -0.30 -32.39 21.68
N ASP A 285 -1.32 -31.56 21.86
CA ASP A 285 -2.72 -31.95 21.56
C ASP A 285 -2.98 -31.97 20.05
N ASP A 286 -2.27 -31.15 19.34
CA ASP A 286 -2.24 -31.10 17.86
C ASP A 286 -0.88 -30.59 17.37
N LEU A 287 -0.37 -31.15 16.28
CA LEU A 287 0.87 -30.74 15.65
C LEU A 287 0.77 -30.88 14.14
N ASN A 288 1.13 -29.81 13.44
CA ASN A 288 1.11 -29.72 11.99
C ASN A 288 2.40 -29.09 11.45
N PHE A 289 2.96 -29.69 10.41
CA PHE A 289 4.09 -29.14 9.68
C PHE A 289 3.65 -28.78 8.26
N GLN A 290 3.79 -27.51 7.88
CA GLN A 290 3.37 -27.01 6.60
C GLN A 290 4.56 -26.55 5.76
N VAL A 291 4.52 -26.88 4.47
CA VAL A 291 5.41 -26.36 3.43
C VAL A 291 4.57 -25.54 2.45
N VAL A 292 5.03 -24.34 2.17
CA VAL A 292 4.42 -23.45 1.15
C VAL A 292 5.45 -23.10 0.11
N TRP A 293 5.18 -23.40 -1.15
CA TRP A 293 6.00 -23.00 -2.26
C TRP A 293 5.17 -22.18 -3.26
N ASN A 294 5.38 -20.86 -3.23
CA ASN A 294 4.82 -19.96 -4.23
C ASN A 294 5.74 -19.97 -5.46
N PHE A 295 5.32 -20.67 -6.49
CA PHE A 295 6.06 -20.84 -7.75
C PHE A 295 5.60 -19.88 -8.86
N ASP A 296 4.70 -18.96 -8.56
CA ASP A 296 4.22 -17.95 -9.49
C ASP A 296 5.34 -16.97 -9.88
N LYS A 297 5.10 -16.20 -10.95
CA LYS A 297 5.93 -15.04 -11.26
C LYS A 297 5.85 -14.04 -10.10
N PHE A 298 6.99 -13.41 -9.78
CA PHE A 298 7.01 -12.34 -8.80
C PHE A 298 5.92 -11.29 -9.07
N ARG A 299 5.25 -10.87 -8.01
CA ARG A 299 4.28 -9.79 -8.02
C ARG A 299 4.50 -8.89 -6.81
N PRO A 300 4.71 -7.57 -7.02
CA PRO A 300 4.77 -6.62 -5.92
C PRO A 300 3.37 -6.36 -5.35
N HIS A 301 3.30 -5.67 -4.20
CA HIS A 301 2.07 -5.00 -3.80
C HIS A 301 1.65 -4.01 -4.88
N ASP A 302 0.35 -3.92 -5.12
CA ASP A 302 -0.19 -2.85 -5.94
C ASP A 302 -0.36 -1.61 -5.06
N ILE A 303 0.56 -0.68 -5.17
CA ILE A 303 0.57 0.56 -4.37
C ILE A 303 -0.29 1.67 -4.97
N GLY A 304 -0.93 1.42 -6.10
CA GLY A 304 -1.64 2.42 -6.90
C GLY A 304 -0.68 3.34 -7.68
N GLN A 305 -1.10 3.73 -8.88
CA GLN A 305 -0.42 4.80 -9.60
C GLN A 305 -1.15 6.13 -9.41
N CYS A 306 -0.48 7.25 -9.63
CA CYS A 306 -1.08 8.56 -9.50
C CYS A 306 -2.27 8.72 -10.47
N GLY A 307 -3.37 9.27 -9.98
CA GLY A 307 -4.65 9.35 -10.69
C GLY A 307 -5.61 8.18 -10.36
N GLN A 308 -5.21 7.25 -9.49
CA GLN A 308 -6.11 6.29 -8.87
C GLN A 308 -6.67 6.83 -7.55
N PRO A 309 -7.89 6.41 -7.14
CA PRO A 309 -8.49 6.87 -5.90
C PRO A 309 -7.71 6.48 -4.64
N ASN A 310 -6.99 5.37 -4.67
CA ASN A 310 -6.19 4.92 -3.54
C ASN A 310 -4.73 4.75 -4.00
N VAL A 311 -3.84 5.46 -3.34
CA VAL A 311 -2.39 5.41 -3.60
C VAL A 311 -1.69 5.31 -2.26
N MET A 312 -1.01 4.19 -2.03
CA MET A 312 -0.34 3.95 -0.76
C MET A 312 0.77 4.98 -0.54
N LEU A 313 0.65 5.76 0.55
CA LEU A 313 1.64 6.79 0.93
C LEU A 313 1.95 7.80 -0.20
N ASP A 314 1.05 8.04 -1.15
CA ASP A 314 1.37 8.75 -2.39
C ASP A 314 2.60 8.21 -3.14
N ALA A 315 3.04 7.00 -2.84
CA ALA A 315 4.26 6.45 -3.42
C ALA A 315 4.17 6.30 -4.94
N GLY A 316 3.02 5.88 -5.45
CA GLY A 316 2.80 5.82 -6.90
C GLY A 316 2.85 7.19 -7.57
N CYS A 317 2.36 8.24 -6.88
CA CYS A 317 2.49 9.63 -7.36
C CYS A 317 3.95 10.07 -7.36
N PHE A 318 4.67 9.81 -6.28
CA PHE A 318 6.10 10.15 -6.20
C PHE A 318 6.90 9.45 -7.30
N PHE A 319 6.72 8.15 -7.50
CA PHE A 319 7.45 7.39 -8.52
C PHE A 319 7.11 7.84 -9.93
N ARG A 320 5.83 8.10 -10.22
CA ARG A 320 5.40 8.60 -11.52
C ARG A 320 5.95 9.99 -11.81
N GLY A 321 5.94 10.87 -10.83
CA GLY A 321 6.54 12.19 -10.95
C GLY A 321 8.05 12.15 -11.17
N MET A 322 8.75 11.28 -10.43
CA MET A 322 10.20 11.11 -10.57
C MET A 322 10.59 10.47 -11.91
N ASN A 323 9.78 9.56 -12.46
CA ASN A 323 10.03 9.03 -13.79
C ASN A 323 9.78 10.10 -14.88
N ASN A 324 8.71 10.90 -14.72
CA ASN A 324 8.49 12.03 -15.62
C ASN A 324 9.67 13.02 -15.60
N LEU A 325 10.21 13.33 -14.43
CA LEU A 325 11.41 14.18 -14.32
C LEU A 325 12.63 13.55 -15.02
N TRP A 326 12.80 12.23 -14.92
CA TRP A 326 13.88 11.54 -15.61
C TRP A 326 13.74 11.60 -17.13
N GLU A 327 12.57 11.34 -17.66
CA GLU A 327 12.35 11.21 -19.09
C GLU A 327 12.20 12.57 -19.80
N ASN A 328 11.49 13.51 -19.17
CA ASN A 328 11.10 14.78 -19.80
C ASN A 328 11.77 16.00 -19.16
N GLY A 329 12.42 15.82 -18.03
CA GLY A 329 12.84 16.95 -17.21
C GLY A 329 11.67 17.58 -16.46
N GLY A 330 11.92 18.66 -15.78
CA GLY A 330 10.89 19.38 -15.04
C GLY A 330 11.43 20.33 -14.00
N THR A 331 10.52 21.10 -13.41
CA THR A 331 10.84 22.02 -12.34
C THR A 331 10.56 21.37 -10.99
N VAL A 332 11.56 21.37 -10.11
CA VAL A 332 11.39 21.02 -8.70
C VAL A 332 11.46 22.31 -7.90
N ALA A 333 10.34 22.69 -7.34
CA ALA A 333 10.27 23.87 -6.49
C ALA A 333 10.96 23.58 -5.17
N ASN A 334 11.61 24.60 -4.63
CA ASN A 334 12.28 24.54 -3.34
C ASN A 334 13.36 23.42 -3.23
N PHE A 335 14.00 23.13 -4.34
CA PHE A 335 14.98 22.06 -4.44
C PHE A 335 16.28 22.38 -3.69
N ALA A 336 16.78 23.60 -3.79
CA ALA A 336 18.00 24.04 -3.13
C ALA A 336 17.71 25.21 -2.20
N GLY A 337 17.89 24.99 -0.92
CA GLY A 337 17.70 26.02 0.11
C GLY A 337 18.92 26.92 0.21
N ALA A 338 18.79 28.17 -0.23
CA ALA A 338 19.82 29.19 -0.04
C ALA A 338 19.46 30.24 1.00
N THR A 339 18.20 30.29 1.41
CA THR A 339 17.67 31.27 2.37
C THR A 339 16.67 30.62 3.33
N PRO A 340 16.50 31.19 4.55
CA PRO A 340 15.49 30.68 5.49
C PRO A 340 14.05 30.75 4.97
N ASP A 341 13.79 31.59 3.96
CA ASP A 341 12.43 31.87 3.49
C ASP A 341 12.02 31.04 2.27
N GLY A 342 12.85 30.10 1.85
CA GLY A 342 12.52 29.20 0.76
C GLY A 342 13.70 28.82 -0.11
N GLY A 343 13.53 27.75 -0.83
CA GLY A 343 14.47 27.24 -1.79
C GLY A 343 14.30 27.88 -3.17
N LEU A 344 15.23 27.56 -4.02
CA LEU A 344 15.18 27.92 -5.43
C LEU A 344 14.36 26.88 -6.19
N ALA A 345 13.46 27.32 -7.05
CA ALA A 345 12.93 26.44 -8.07
C ALA A 345 14.05 26.08 -9.05
N THR A 346 14.25 24.80 -9.28
CA THR A 346 15.34 24.32 -10.13
C THR A 346 14.76 23.52 -11.29
N ASP A 347 15.16 23.90 -12.49
CA ASP A 347 14.76 23.20 -13.70
C ASP A 347 15.78 22.13 -14.04
N PHE A 348 15.30 20.94 -14.31
CA PHE A 348 16.08 19.79 -14.70
C PHE A 348 15.76 19.38 -16.13
N GLY A 349 16.79 19.07 -16.90
CA GLY A 349 16.64 18.43 -18.20
C GLY A 349 16.47 16.91 -18.09
N PRO A 350 16.12 16.23 -19.20
CA PRO A 350 16.03 14.78 -19.26
C PRO A 350 17.32 14.08 -18.83
N GLY A 351 17.20 12.99 -18.09
CA GLY A 351 18.34 12.17 -17.62
C GLY A 351 19.19 12.79 -16.52
N GLN A 352 18.68 13.83 -15.84
CA GLN A 352 19.43 14.51 -14.77
C GLN A 352 18.99 14.08 -13.38
N ILE A 353 17.70 13.91 -13.16
CA ILE A 353 17.12 13.58 -11.85
C ILE A 353 15.90 12.70 -12.05
N GLY A 354 15.67 11.74 -11.20
CA GLY A 354 14.43 10.97 -11.18
C GLY A 354 14.60 9.46 -11.06
N ILE A 355 13.55 8.74 -11.39
CA ILE A 355 13.51 7.28 -11.43
C ILE A 355 13.62 6.84 -12.89
N ARG A 356 14.66 6.09 -13.21
CA ARG A 356 14.92 5.65 -14.59
C ARG A 356 14.02 4.48 -15.00
N LYS A 357 13.91 3.45 -14.16
CA LYS A 357 13.13 2.23 -14.46
C LYS A 357 12.91 1.36 -13.23
N ALA A 358 12.02 0.38 -13.38
CA ALA A 358 11.84 -0.70 -12.40
C ALA A 358 12.48 -2.01 -12.89
N HIS A 359 13.21 -2.66 -12.00
CA HIS A 359 13.80 -3.99 -12.23
C HIS A 359 12.88 -5.06 -11.66
N MET A 360 11.92 -5.50 -12.47
CA MET A 360 11.00 -6.56 -12.09
C MET A 360 11.72 -7.91 -12.09
N PRO A 361 11.70 -8.68 -10.98
CA PRO A 361 12.30 -10.01 -10.94
C PRO A 361 11.67 -10.94 -11.98
N SER A 362 12.48 -11.46 -12.89
CA SER A 362 12.04 -12.47 -13.86
C SER A 362 11.76 -13.80 -13.16
N TRP A 363 10.93 -14.64 -13.76
CA TRP A 363 10.68 -15.96 -13.22
C TRP A 363 11.95 -16.81 -13.21
N SER A 364 12.31 -17.32 -12.04
CA SER A 364 13.38 -18.30 -11.82
C SER A 364 13.13 -18.97 -10.47
N LEU A 365 13.68 -20.16 -10.25
CA LEU A 365 13.56 -20.83 -8.96
C LEU A 365 14.09 -19.97 -7.80
N SER A 366 15.15 -19.20 -8.04
CA SER A 366 15.71 -18.29 -7.05
C SER A 366 14.80 -17.09 -6.74
N ASN A 367 13.82 -16.79 -7.58
CA ASN A 367 12.86 -15.71 -7.37
C ASN A 367 11.51 -16.22 -6.86
N THR A 368 11.34 -17.53 -6.72
CA THR A 368 10.17 -18.11 -6.05
C THR A 368 10.26 -17.92 -4.54
N GLN A 369 9.16 -18.16 -3.85
CA GLN A 369 9.02 -17.98 -2.42
C GLN A 369 8.83 -19.34 -1.76
N LEU A 370 9.62 -19.64 -0.71
CA LEU A 370 9.54 -20.89 0.03
C LEU A 370 9.34 -20.60 1.52
N GLY A 371 8.31 -21.22 2.09
CA GLY A 371 7.95 -21.08 3.49
C GLY A 371 7.80 -22.41 4.20
N LEU A 372 8.16 -22.43 5.47
CA LEU A 372 8.00 -23.54 6.40
C LEU A 372 7.26 -23.04 7.64
N LYS A 373 6.29 -23.79 8.12
CA LYS A 373 5.55 -23.48 9.33
C LYS A 373 5.37 -24.75 10.17
N LEU A 374 5.70 -24.65 11.44
CA LEU A 374 5.31 -25.62 12.45
C LEU A 374 4.26 -24.96 13.33
N GLU A 375 3.09 -25.57 13.45
CA GLU A 375 2.04 -25.06 14.32
C GLU A 375 1.44 -26.17 15.15
N GLY A 376 0.91 -25.83 16.32
CA GLY A 376 0.32 -26.80 17.20
C GLY A 376 -0.40 -26.20 18.39
N VAL A 377 -0.94 -27.09 19.21
CA VAL A 377 -1.61 -26.78 20.47
C VAL A 377 -0.94 -27.58 21.60
N TYR A 378 -0.59 -26.87 22.67
CA TYR A 378 -0.06 -27.44 23.88
C TYR A 378 -0.89 -26.97 25.09
N GLY A 379 -1.79 -27.77 25.58
CA GLY A 379 -2.78 -27.38 26.58
C GLY A 379 -3.65 -26.23 26.06
N ASP A 380 -3.65 -25.12 26.79
CA ASP A 380 -4.41 -23.91 26.41
C ASP A 380 -3.64 -22.95 25.46
N LEU A 381 -2.43 -23.33 25.03
CA LEU A 381 -1.55 -22.49 24.23
C LEU A 381 -1.51 -22.98 22.79
N GLY A 382 -2.05 -22.17 21.87
CA GLY A 382 -1.80 -22.30 20.44
C GLY A 382 -0.49 -21.61 20.06
N PHE A 383 0.31 -22.20 19.18
CA PHE A 383 1.56 -21.58 18.72
C PHE A 383 1.84 -21.84 17.25
N SER A 384 2.69 -21.00 16.66
CA SER A 384 3.35 -21.29 15.39
C SER A 384 4.80 -20.80 15.37
N LEU A 385 5.64 -21.51 14.60
CA LEU A 385 6.99 -21.12 14.22
C LEU A 385 7.05 -21.05 12.70
N ASN A 386 7.54 -19.96 12.16
CA ASN A 386 7.48 -19.66 10.74
C ASN A 386 8.85 -19.26 10.21
N ALA A 387 9.21 -19.76 9.03
CA ALA A 387 10.38 -19.33 8.28
C ALA A 387 9.98 -19.13 6.81
N LEU A 388 10.40 -18.02 6.21
CA LEU A 388 10.05 -17.67 4.84
C LEU A 388 11.21 -16.97 4.14
N THR A 389 11.50 -17.37 2.92
CA THR A 389 12.39 -16.64 2.02
C THR A 389 11.59 -16.15 0.81
N TYR A 390 11.66 -14.85 0.52
CA TYR A 390 10.84 -14.23 -0.52
C TYR A 390 11.48 -12.95 -1.06
N ARG A 391 10.93 -12.40 -2.14
CA ARG A 391 11.26 -11.05 -2.60
C ARG A 391 10.36 -10.05 -1.89
N SER A 392 10.95 -8.95 -1.39
CA SER A 392 10.14 -7.84 -0.86
C SER A 392 9.09 -7.43 -1.89
N GLN A 393 7.85 -7.33 -1.43
CA GLN A 393 6.72 -6.94 -2.28
C GLN A 393 6.56 -5.41 -2.34
N LEU A 394 7.25 -4.68 -1.45
CA LEU A 394 7.40 -3.23 -1.54
C LEU A 394 8.68 -2.88 -2.30
N PRO A 395 8.66 -1.80 -3.10
CA PRO A 395 9.81 -1.38 -3.87
C PRO A 395 10.90 -0.75 -2.99
N SER A 396 12.14 -0.98 -3.37
CA SER A 396 13.32 -0.27 -2.86
C SER A 396 13.88 0.65 -3.93
N LEU A 397 14.26 1.85 -3.55
CA LEU A 397 14.90 2.83 -4.43
C LEU A 397 16.42 2.72 -4.27
N ARG A 398 17.12 2.36 -5.32
CA ARG A 398 18.57 2.27 -5.33
C ARG A 398 19.16 3.36 -6.22
N GLY A 399 19.95 4.24 -5.62
CA GLY A 399 20.69 5.31 -6.29
C GLY A 399 21.99 4.84 -6.94
N GLY A 400 22.92 5.77 -7.13
CA GLY A 400 24.19 5.49 -7.81
C GLY A 400 24.05 5.28 -9.32
N ILE A 401 22.94 5.68 -9.91
CA ILE A 401 22.66 5.56 -11.34
C ILE A 401 23.38 6.69 -12.08
N PRO A 402 24.06 6.39 -13.21
CA PRO A 402 24.64 7.43 -14.05
C PRO A 402 23.58 8.40 -14.57
N ALA A 403 23.82 9.70 -14.37
CA ALA A 403 22.95 10.78 -14.78
C ALA A 403 23.76 11.89 -15.47
N THR A 404 23.10 12.73 -16.25
CA THR A 404 23.74 13.87 -16.91
C THR A 404 23.90 15.02 -15.92
N ASN A 405 25.13 15.47 -15.70
CA ASN A 405 25.40 16.66 -14.91
C ASN A 405 24.89 17.91 -15.64
N GLY A 406 23.91 18.57 -15.06
CA GLY A 406 23.32 19.76 -15.66
C GLY A 406 24.27 20.94 -15.82
N PHE A 407 25.39 20.99 -15.09
CA PHE A 407 26.36 22.06 -15.16
C PHE A 407 27.47 21.76 -16.17
N THR A 408 27.96 20.52 -16.21
CA THR A 408 29.09 20.13 -17.08
C THR A 408 28.62 19.49 -18.37
N GLY A 409 27.39 18.97 -18.44
CA GLY A 409 26.89 18.17 -19.55
C GLY A 409 27.45 16.77 -19.62
N GLU A 410 28.32 16.38 -18.69
CA GLU A 410 28.93 15.06 -18.65
C GLU A 410 28.04 14.05 -17.91
N THR A 411 28.09 12.79 -18.32
CA THR A 411 27.43 11.71 -17.61
C THR A 411 28.34 11.21 -16.48
N ALA A 412 27.84 11.22 -15.27
CA ALA A 412 28.55 10.80 -14.08
C ALA A 412 27.63 10.06 -13.12
N VAL A 413 28.22 9.29 -12.23
CA VAL A 413 27.53 8.77 -11.04
C VAL A 413 27.65 9.83 -9.96
N TRP A 414 26.56 10.48 -9.65
CA TRP A 414 26.56 11.54 -8.66
C TRP A 414 26.21 10.95 -7.30
N PRO A 415 27.04 11.13 -6.29
CA PRO A 415 26.70 10.60 -4.95
C PRO A 415 25.47 11.28 -4.35
N SER A 416 25.13 12.45 -4.85
CA SER A 416 24.05 13.30 -4.39
C SER A 416 22.90 13.41 -5.37
N LEU A 417 23.02 12.82 -6.55
CA LEU A 417 21.92 12.84 -7.47
C LEU A 417 20.84 11.85 -7.10
N ILE A 418 19.66 12.32 -7.23
CA ILE A 418 18.42 11.59 -7.08
C ILE A 418 18.12 10.85 -8.38
N ALA A 419 19.06 10.04 -8.83
CA ALA A 419 18.86 9.14 -9.94
C ALA A 419 18.75 7.72 -9.40
N PHE A 420 17.57 7.14 -9.53
CA PHE A 420 17.24 5.86 -8.93
C PHE A 420 16.78 4.84 -9.98
N ASP A 421 16.95 3.58 -9.62
CA ASP A 421 16.17 2.47 -10.18
C ASP A 421 15.34 1.84 -9.04
N ILE A 422 14.17 1.31 -9.38
CA ILE A 422 13.32 0.55 -8.46
C ILE A 422 13.77 -0.92 -8.47
N HIS A 423 13.95 -1.50 -7.29
CA HIS A 423 14.32 -2.89 -7.08
C HIS A 423 13.41 -3.58 -6.06
N PHE A 424 13.44 -4.92 -6.04
CA PHE A 424 12.71 -5.76 -5.10
C PHE A 424 13.70 -6.75 -4.45
N PRO A 425 14.27 -6.41 -3.28
CA PRO A 425 15.33 -7.19 -2.64
C PRO A 425 14.85 -8.56 -2.18
N ARG A 426 15.78 -9.49 -2.00
CA ARG A 426 15.53 -10.78 -1.36
C ARG A 426 15.57 -10.58 0.15
N VAL A 427 14.52 -11.05 0.84
CA VAL A 427 14.40 -10.96 2.29
C VAL A 427 14.10 -12.33 2.90
N ASN A 428 14.51 -12.52 4.16
CA ASN A 428 14.25 -13.74 4.90
C ASN A 428 13.54 -13.38 6.21
N LEU A 429 12.49 -14.09 6.52
CA LEU A 429 11.69 -13.90 7.72
C LEU A 429 11.76 -15.17 8.58
N VAL A 430 11.97 -14.96 9.86
CA VAL A 430 11.75 -15.97 10.91
C VAL A 430 10.85 -15.36 11.96
N GLY A 431 9.83 -16.09 12.37
CA GLY A 431 8.87 -15.56 13.32
C GLY A 431 7.99 -16.64 13.95
N GLY A 432 6.96 -16.20 14.66
CA GLY A 432 6.01 -17.09 15.27
C GLY A 432 4.82 -16.38 15.89
N SER A 433 3.84 -17.15 16.29
CA SER A 433 2.65 -16.66 16.98
C SER A 433 2.36 -17.46 18.23
N LEU A 434 1.68 -16.83 19.18
CA LEU A 434 1.13 -17.44 20.39
C LEU A 434 -0.31 -16.96 20.57
N ASP A 435 -1.21 -17.90 20.90
CA ASP A 435 -2.58 -17.61 21.29
C ASP A 435 -2.86 -18.26 22.64
N TYR A 436 -3.46 -17.52 23.54
CA TYR A 436 -3.79 -17.99 24.87
C TYR A 436 -5.16 -17.48 25.32
N TYR A 437 -6.04 -18.37 25.70
CA TYR A 437 -7.30 -18.01 26.33
C TYR A 437 -7.18 -18.03 27.85
N SER A 438 -7.36 -16.86 28.46
CA SER A 438 -7.36 -16.72 29.91
C SER A 438 -8.77 -16.87 30.48
N GLN A 439 -9.07 -18.02 31.05
CA GLN A 439 -10.37 -18.32 31.67
C GLN A 439 -10.68 -17.37 32.85
N GLY A 440 -9.66 -16.93 33.59
CA GLY A 440 -9.83 -16.08 34.78
C GLY A 440 -10.38 -14.69 34.48
N ILE A 441 -10.09 -14.15 33.29
CA ILE A 441 -10.54 -12.83 32.85
C ILE A 441 -11.37 -12.87 31.56
N ASP A 442 -11.66 -14.05 31.05
CA ASP A 442 -12.45 -14.30 29.84
C ASP A 442 -11.92 -13.46 28.65
N THR A 443 -10.64 -13.62 28.33
CA THR A 443 -9.94 -12.82 27.32
C THR A 443 -8.99 -13.69 26.52
N VAL A 444 -9.01 -13.56 25.20
CA VAL A 444 -8.05 -14.18 24.29
C VAL A 444 -6.89 -13.22 24.08
N PHE A 445 -5.68 -13.65 24.35
CA PHE A 445 -4.46 -12.94 24.01
C PHE A 445 -3.83 -13.53 22.76
N ARG A 446 -3.33 -12.67 21.88
CA ARG A 446 -2.62 -13.05 20.66
C ARG A 446 -1.33 -12.29 20.57
N VAL A 447 -0.26 -12.97 20.20
CA VAL A 447 1.04 -12.36 19.94
C VAL A 447 1.58 -12.92 18.64
N GLU A 448 2.02 -12.03 17.76
CA GLU A 448 2.81 -12.39 16.59
C GLU A 448 4.12 -11.63 16.62
N THR A 449 5.20 -12.26 16.15
CA THR A 449 6.49 -11.61 15.99
C THR A 449 7.18 -12.12 14.74
N ALA A 450 7.91 -11.23 14.05
CA ALA A 450 8.74 -11.56 12.91
C ALA A 450 10.04 -10.76 12.94
N TYR A 451 11.13 -11.45 12.76
CA TYR A 451 12.44 -10.89 12.45
C TYR A 451 12.67 -11.08 10.96
N THR A 452 12.91 -9.98 10.24
CA THR A 452 13.15 -9.99 8.80
C THR A 452 14.54 -9.43 8.53
N SER A 453 15.35 -10.18 7.77
CA SER A 453 16.69 -9.75 7.37
C SER A 453 16.76 -9.39 5.89
N GLY A 454 17.60 -8.39 5.57
CA GLY A 454 17.84 -7.94 4.20
C GLY A 454 16.77 -6.98 3.67
N GLU A 455 16.05 -6.26 4.54
CA GLU A 455 15.18 -5.17 4.10
C GLU A 455 16.00 -3.94 3.72
N GLU A 456 15.59 -3.25 2.67
CA GLU A 456 16.27 -2.06 2.20
C GLU A 456 15.48 -0.80 2.57
N PHE A 457 16.20 0.18 3.09
CA PHE A 457 15.69 1.49 3.45
C PHE A 457 16.44 2.58 2.70
N ALA A 458 15.74 3.65 2.32
CA ALA A 458 16.41 4.84 1.84
C ALA A 458 17.40 5.34 2.89
N ASN A 459 18.61 5.71 2.46
CA ASN A 459 19.67 6.17 3.36
C ASN A 459 20.51 7.25 2.69
N THR A 460 20.35 8.48 3.14
CA THR A 460 21.04 9.65 2.58
C THR A 460 22.50 9.77 2.99
N LEU A 461 22.99 8.90 3.88
CA LEU A 461 24.41 8.78 4.21
C LEU A 461 25.19 7.90 3.22
N ARG A 462 24.49 7.17 2.36
CA ARG A 462 25.08 6.24 1.40
C ARG A 462 25.09 6.82 -0.01
N LYS A 463 26.12 6.52 -0.78
CA LYS A 463 26.21 6.95 -2.20
C LYS A 463 25.12 6.31 -3.06
N GLU A 464 24.76 5.09 -2.73
CA GLU A 464 23.71 4.30 -3.37
C GLU A 464 22.32 4.74 -2.90
N LEU A 465 22.25 5.66 -1.93
CA LEU A 465 21.05 6.21 -1.32
C LEU A 465 20.13 5.16 -0.66
N TYR A 466 20.65 3.99 -0.34
CA TYR A 466 19.98 2.96 0.45
C TYR A 466 20.98 2.18 1.31
N SER A 467 20.46 1.47 2.30
CA SER A 467 21.19 0.47 3.09
C SER A 467 20.24 -0.68 3.44
N GLU A 468 20.82 -1.86 3.68
CA GLU A 468 20.12 -3.01 4.24
C GLU A 468 20.07 -2.88 5.76
N SER A 469 18.95 -3.27 6.35
CA SER A 469 18.78 -3.39 7.80
C SER A 469 17.86 -4.55 8.13
N ASP A 470 18.10 -5.14 9.29
CA ASP A 470 17.21 -6.13 9.88
C ASP A 470 16.07 -5.42 10.62
N VAL A 471 14.89 -6.04 10.61
CA VAL A 471 13.69 -5.44 11.19
C VAL A 471 12.99 -6.45 12.11
N LEU A 472 12.66 -5.99 13.31
CA LEU A 472 11.77 -6.70 14.22
C LEU A 472 10.38 -6.07 14.17
N ARG A 473 9.37 -6.90 13.86
CA ARG A 473 7.95 -6.52 13.94
C ARG A 473 7.22 -7.43 14.90
N TYR A 474 6.27 -6.87 15.62
CA TYR A 474 5.37 -7.65 16.47
C TYR A 474 4.00 -7.00 16.55
N VAL A 475 3.02 -7.83 16.93
CA VAL A 475 1.70 -7.37 17.35
C VAL A 475 1.29 -8.14 18.60
N ILE A 476 0.73 -7.39 19.56
CA ILE A 476 0.14 -7.95 20.78
C ILE A 476 -1.31 -7.51 20.79
N GLY A 477 -2.22 -8.47 20.86
CA GLY A 477 -3.66 -8.24 20.84
C GLY A 477 -4.38 -8.91 22.00
N ALA A 478 -5.54 -8.35 22.34
CA ALA A 478 -6.46 -8.92 23.31
C ALA A 478 -7.91 -8.73 22.83
N ASP A 479 -8.66 -9.84 22.84
CA ASP A 479 -10.07 -9.86 22.45
C ASP A 479 -10.93 -10.27 23.63
N LYS A 480 -11.98 -9.49 23.87
CA LYS A 480 -12.90 -9.72 24.97
C LYS A 480 -14.33 -9.40 24.58
N ASN A 481 -15.24 -10.30 24.95
CA ASN A 481 -16.67 -10.02 24.90
C ASN A 481 -17.11 -9.38 26.22
N ILE A 482 -17.71 -8.17 26.14
CA ILE A 482 -18.16 -7.42 27.30
C ILE A 482 -19.66 -7.20 27.20
N PHE A 483 -20.38 -7.65 28.20
CA PHE A 483 -21.81 -7.44 28.28
C PHE A 483 -22.12 -6.04 28.86
N ILE A 484 -22.80 -5.21 28.07
CA ILE A 484 -23.19 -3.84 28.45
C ILE A 484 -24.72 -3.74 28.38
N PRO A 485 -25.46 -4.06 29.46
CA PRO A 485 -26.93 -4.13 29.42
C PRO A 485 -27.61 -2.84 28.99
N ALA A 486 -27.00 -1.68 29.29
CA ALA A 486 -27.52 -0.37 28.89
C ALA A 486 -27.54 -0.15 27.36
N LEU A 487 -26.71 -0.86 26.61
CA LEU A 487 -26.63 -0.78 25.15
C LEU A 487 -27.31 -1.97 24.48
N ASN A 488 -27.18 -3.18 25.05
CA ASN A 488 -27.82 -4.39 24.54
C ASN A 488 -28.08 -5.35 25.70
N GLU A 489 -29.35 -5.71 25.89
CA GLU A 489 -29.79 -6.59 26.98
C GLU A 489 -29.55 -8.08 26.69
N SER A 490 -29.26 -8.45 25.43
CA SER A 490 -29.22 -9.85 25.00
C SER A 490 -27.88 -10.34 24.47
N GLN A 491 -27.02 -9.44 24.00
CA GLN A 491 -25.74 -9.81 23.35
C GLN A 491 -24.59 -8.94 23.85
N ALA A 492 -23.43 -9.56 24.06
CA ALA A 492 -22.20 -8.86 24.41
C ALA A 492 -21.61 -8.13 23.21
N PHE A 493 -20.86 -7.10 23.49
CA PHE A 493 -20.02 -6.39 22.51
C PHE A 493 -18.65 -7.04 22.43
N LEU A 494 -18.12 -7.20 21.21
CA LEU A 494 -16.74 -7.57 21.00
C LEU A 494 -15.85 -6.33 21.10
N PHE A 495 -14.82 -6.42 21.94
CA PHE A 495 -13.71 -5.48 21.99
C PHE A 495 -12.44 -6.21 21.56
N SER A 496 -11.71 -5.67 20.59
CA SER A 496 -10.41 -6.16 20.18
C SER A 496 -9.43 -4.99 20.17
N GLY A 497 -8.39 -5.06 21.00
CA GLY A 497 -7.32 -4.07 21.05
C GLY A 497 -6.01 -4.69 20.62
N GLN A 498 -5.24 -3.97 19.77
CA GLN A 498 -3.95 -4.44 19.29
C GLN A 498 -2.91 -3.31 19.34
N ILE A 499 -1.67 -3.67 19.62
CA ILE A 499 -0.51 -2.79 19.52
C ILE A 499 0.49 -3.46 18.59
N PHE A 500 0.76 -2.80 17.49
CA PHE A 500 1.81 -3.16 16.54
C PHE A 500 3.07 -2.36 16.84
N GLY A 501 4.24 -3.00 16.77
CA GLY A 501 5.55 -2.36 16.87
C GLY A 501 6.46 -2.75 15.71
N GLN A 502 7.25 -1.78 15.23
CA GLN A 502 8.31 -1.99 14.25
C GLN A 502 9.60 -1.35 14.73
N HIS A 503 10.71 -2.07 14.58
CA HIS A 503 12.04 -1.63 14.99
C HIS A 503 13.03 -1.95 13.88
N ILE A 504 13.70 -0.91 13.35
CA ILE A 504 14.82 -1.04 12.39
C ILE A 504 16.09 -1.18 13.22
N LEU A 505 16.78 -2.31 13.14
CA LEU A 505 17.84 -2.67 14.07
C LEU A 505 19.18 -1.99 13.76
N ASP A 506 19.48 -1.78 12.46
CA ASP A 506 20.70 -1.12 11.99
C ASP A 506 20.36 0.29 11.47
N HIS A 507 19.59 1.05 12.26
CA HIS A 507 19.16 2.38 11.89
C HIS A 507 20.33 3.37 11.94
N GLU A 508 20.57 4.06 10.82
CA GLU A 508 21.61 5.09 10.69
C GLU A 508 20.99 6.48 10.65
N ARG A 509 21.47 7.38 11.49
CA ARG A 509 21.03 8.77 11.54
C ARG A 509 22.12 9.67 12.08
N GLU A 510 22.39 10.77 11.40
CA GLU A 510 23.35 11.79 11.81
C GLU A 510 22.72 13.18 11.73
N GLN A 511 23.00 14.00 12.75
CA GLN A 511 22.72 15.43 12.68
C GLN A 511 23.84 16.12 11.91
N ARG A 512 23.51 16.78 10.82
CA ARG A 512 24.40 17.57 9.99
C ARG A 512 24.12 19.05 10.08
N THR A 513 24.93 19.88 9.45
CA THR A 513 24.79 21.34 9.45
C THR A 513 23.42 21.82 8.97
N TYR A 514 22.85 21.13 7.98
CA TYR A 514 21.62 21.54 7.30
C TYR A 514 20.42 20.62 7.57
N GLY A 515 20.50 19.76 8.57
CA GLY A 515 19.42 18.86 8.91
C GLY A 515 19.90 17.45 9.24
N GLU A 516 18.99 16.52 9.34
CA GLU A 516 19.30 15.13 9.60
C GLU A 516 19.59 14.41 8.29
N ALA A 517 20.52 13.46 8.33
CA ALA A 517 20.85 12.56 7.25
C ALA A 517 20.81 11.12 7.73
N GLY A 518 20.54 10.19 6.84
CA GLY A 518 20.43 8.77 7.15
C GLY A 518 19.11 8.17 6.68
N ILE A 519 18.57 7.25 7.46
CA ILE A 519 17.31 6.58 7.18
C ILE A 519 16.14 7.48 7.67
N PRO A 520 15.24 7.92 6.77
CA PRO A 520 14.14 8.79 7.13
C PRO A 520 13.05 8.08 7.94
N ASP A 521 12.90 6.77 7.79
CA ASP A 521 11.93 5.99 8.55
C ASP A 521 12.24 6.06 10.05
N TYR A 522 11.21 5.91 10.88
CA TYR A 522 11.41 5.85 12.33
C TYR A 522 12.14 4.57 12.74
N GLU A 523 13.20 4.72 13.53
CA GLU A 523 13.90 3.58 14.15
C GLU A 523 12.94 2.69 14.94
N HIS A 524 12.01 3.34 15.68
CA HIS A 524 10.97 2.68 16.46
C HIS A 524 9.63 3.33 16.17
N ASN A 525 8.67 2.55 15.72
CA ASN A 525 7.30 3.01 15.51
C ASN A 525 6.29 2.08 16.16
N TRP A 526 5.17 2.64 16.64
CA TRP A 526 4.06 1.90 17.21
C TRP A 526 2.74 2.40 16.65
N THR A 527 1.82 1.47 16.44
CA THR A 527 0.44 1.77 16.07
C THR A 527 -0.49 0.98 16.96
N ALA A 528 -1.46 1.64 17.58
CA ALA A 528 -2.51 0.97 18.34
C ALA A 528 -3.81 0.97 17.56
N THR A 529 -4.57 -0.13 17.68
CA THR A 529 -5.93 -0.24 17.13
C THR A 529 -6.91 -0.68 18.18
N LEU A 530 -8.14 -0.21 18.04
CA LEU A 530 -9.27 -0.66 18.84
C LEU A 530 -10.46 -0.89 17.92
N LEU A 531 -11.01 -2.10 17.95
CA LEU A 531 -12.28 -2.47 17.36
C LEU A 531 -13.30 -2.62 18.48
N MET A 532 -14.47 -2.02 18.30
CA MET A 532 -15.66 -2.28 19.08
C MET A 532 -16.81 -2.66 18.13
N GLN A 533 -17.47 -3.78 18.39
CA GLN A 533 -18.55 -4.30 17.56
C GLN A 533 -19.72 -4.74 18.41
N GLY A 534 -20.91 -4.28 18.05
CA GLY A 534 -22.18 -4.68 18.68
C GLY A 534 -23.00 -5.58 17.76
N PHE A 535 -23.91 -6.34 18.36
CA PHE A 535 -24.77 -7.26 17.63
C PHE A 535 -26.22 -7.02 18.02
N TYR A 536 -27.06 -6.63 17.06
CA TYR A 536 -28.47 -6.33 17.25
C TYR A 536 -29.34 -7.15 16.29
N MET A 537 -30.63 -7.26 16.56
CA MET A 537 -31.57 -7.99 15.71
C MET A 537 -31.10 -9.43 15.41
N ASN A 538 -30.62 -10.15 16.43
CA ASN A 538 -30.02 -11.49 16.31
C ASN A 538 -28.83 -11.52 15.32
N GLY A 539 -27.96 -10.52 15.35
CA GLY A 539 -26.79 -10.41 14.49
C GLY A 539 -27.05 -9.85 13.09
N ARG A 540 -28.31 -9.47 12.79
CA ARG A 540 -28.63 -8.87 11.46
C ARG A 540 -28.23 -7.41 11.35
N LEU A 541 -28.07 -6.70 12.46
CA LEU A 541 -27.57 -5.32 12.48
C LEU A 541 -26.32 -5.27 13.34
N THR A 542 -25.19 -4.95 12.72
CA THR A 542 -23.87 -5.03 13.33
C THR A 542 -23.14 -3.69 13.20
N PRO A 543 -23.35 -2.75 14.15
CA PRO A 543 -22.53 -1.56 14.21
C PRO A 543 -21.12 -1.91 14.69
N LYS A 544 -20.11 -1.35 14.04
CA LYS A 544 -18.71 -1.46 14.42
C LYS A 544 -17.99 -0.12 14.30
N ILE A 545 -16.99 0.07 15.10
CA ILE A 545 -16.05 1.17 14.97
C ILE A 545 -14.63 0.61 15.09
N ILE A 546 -13.78 0.95 14.14
CA ILE A 546 -12.35 0.67 14.18
C ILE A 546 -11.64 2.00 14.34
N THR A 547 -10.70 2.07 15.27
CA THR A 547 -9.79 3.21 15.41
C THR A 547 -8.35 2.73 15.29
N ALA A 548 -7.51 3.51 14.64
CA ALA A 548 -6.07 3.25 14.55
C ALA A 548 -5.30 4.53 14.83
N HIS A 549 -4.29 4.47 15.68
CA HIS A 549 -3.45 5.61 16.05
C HIS A 549 -1.97 5.28 15.85
N ASP A 550 -1.30 6.05 15.01
CA ASP A 550 0.15 6.01 14.85
C ASP A 550 0.80 7.01 15.82
N PHE A 551 1.59 6.48 16.78
CA PHE A 551 2.16 7.30 17.85
C PHE A 551 3.27 8.24 17.37
N ARG A 552 4.01 7.87 16.32
CA ARG A 552 5.08 8.72 15.77
C ARG A 552 4.53 9.77 14.84
N ALA A 553 3.64 9.38 13.99
CA ALA A 553 2.95 10.30 13.09
C ALA A 553 1.94 11.19 13.82
N GLN A 554 1.44 10.78 15.01
CA GLN A 554 0.36 11.45 15.72
C GLN A 554 -0.89 11.63 14.87
N ALA A 555 -1.17 10.61 14.07
CA ALA A 555 -2.31 10.55 13.16
C ALA A 555 -3.25 9.44 13.60
N THR A 556 -4.55 9.70 13.54
CA THR A 556 -5.60 8.76 13.95
C THR A 556 -6.60 8.58 12.83
N ALA A 557 -6.96 7.34 12.52
CA ALA A 557 -8.08 6.98 11.67
C ALA A 557 -9.24 6.48 12.55
N ILE A 558 -10.47 6.86 12.18
CA ILE A 558 -11.71 6.45 12.83
C ILE A 558 -12.66 5.97 11.73
N ALA A 559 -12.98 4.68 11.74
CA ALA A 559 -13.80 4.04 10.73
C ALA A 559 -15.07 3.42 11.35
N PRO A 560 -16.13 4.21 11.58
CA PRO A 560 -17.43 3.69 11.97
C PRO A 560 -18.13 3.05 10.78
N SER A 561 -18.83 1.93 11.02
CA SER A 561 -19.70 1.33 10.01
C SER A 561 -20.87 0.57 10.65
N VAL A 562 -21.90 0.33 9.85
CA VAL A 562 -23.04 -0.48 10.23
C VAL A 562 -23.33 -1.44 9.08
N ASP A 563 -23.23 -2.74 9.36
CA ASP A 563 -23.71 -3.79 8.47
C ASP A 563 -25.15 -4.12 8.81
N TRP A 564 -26.02 -4.12 7.81
CA TRP A 564 -27.42 -4.50 7.94
C TRP A 564 -27.79 -5.62 6.97
N LEU A 565 -27.99 -6.81 7.50
CA LEU A 565 -28.54 -7.94 6.76
C LEU A 565 -30.07 -7.77 6.67
N VAL A 566 -30.52 -7.11 5.60
CA VAL A 566 -31.93 -6.78 5.36
C VAL A 566 -32.78 -8.06 5.25
N ASN A 567 -32.23 -9.05 4.53
CA ASN A 567 -32.73 -10.43 4.47
C ASN A 567 -31.53 -11.37 4.27
N ASP A 568 -31.77 -12.66 4.16
CA ASP A 568 -30.70 -13.68 4.12
C ASP A 568 -29.75 -13.54 2.90
N ASN A 569 -30.19 -12.84 1.87
CA ASN A 569 -29.44 -12.63 0.63
C ASN A 569 -28.93 -11.20 0.44
N PHE A 570 -29.51 -10.21 1.11
CA PHE A 570 -29.23 -8.80 0.85
C PHE A 570 -28.65 -8.08 2.07
N LYS A 571 -27.43 -7.59 1.92
CA LYS A 571 -26.69 -6.83 2.92
C LYS A 571 -26.44 -5.40 2.44
N LEU A 572 -26.68 -4.44 3.31
CA LEU A 572 -26.28 -3.04 3.17
C LEU A 572 -25.19 -2.72 4.20
N THR A 573 -24.16 -2.03 3.78
CA THR A 573 -23.11 -1.48 4.66
C THR A 573 -23.05 0.02 4.46
N LEU A 574 -23.25 0.77 5.54
CA LEU A 574 -22.99 2.21 5.59
C LEU A 574 -21.78 2.44 6.49
N GLY A 575 -20.80 3.16 6.01
CA GLY A 575 -19.58 3.45 6.74
C GLY A 575 -19.00 4.81 6.45
N GLY A 576 -17.94 5.13 7.15
CA GLY A 576 -17.12 6.29 6.93
C GLY A 576 -15.68 6.02 7.37
N ASN A 577 -14.77 6.84 6.92
CA ASN A 577 -13.36 6.76 7.26
C ASN A 577 -12.84 8.19 7.44
N PHE A 578 -12.57 8.56 8.69
CA PHE A 578 -12.19 9.90 9.10
C PHE A 578 -10.78 9.88 9.66
N LYS A 579 -9.96 10.85 9.29
CA LYS A 579 -8.59 10.98 9.75
C LYS A 579 -8.43 12.30 10.50
N VAL A 580 -7.78 12.22 11.65
CA VAL A 580 -7.50 13.38 12.49
C VAL A 580 -6.06 13.34 13.00
N GLY A 581 -5.52 14.51 13.30
CA GLY A 581 -4.14 14.65 13.76
C GLY A 581 -3.21 15.17 12.66
N ASN A 582 -1.95 14.78 12.71
CA ASN A 582 -0.94 15.28 11.77
C ASN A 582 -1.08 14.63 10.40
N GLY A 583 -0.85 15.41 9.35
CA GLY A 583 -0.73 14.95 7.97
C GLY A 583 0.72 15.00 7.46
N ALA A 584 0.93 14.75 6.18
CA ALA A 584 2.24 14.84 5.54
C ALA A 584 2.87 16.23 5.67
N ARG A 585 2.06 17.24 5.85
CA ARG A 585 2.45 18.65 5.97
C ARG A 585 3.24 18.97 7.24
N GLU A 586 2.97 18.27 8.34
CA GLU A 586 3.66 18.46 9.62
C GLU A 586 5.05 17.82 9.66
N PHE A 587 5.37 16.97 8.67
CA PHE A 587 6.67 16.31 8.56
C PHE A 587 7.52 17.03 7.52
N ASP A 588 8.02 18.19 7.92
CA ASP A 588 8.90 18.99 7.09
C ASP A 588 10.29 18.36 6.97
N ASP A 589 10.80 18.47 5.81
CA ASP A 589 12.11 18.02 5.39
C ASP A 589 13.12 19.16 5.29
N CYS A 590 12.83 20.28 5.94
CA CYS A 590 13.70 21.45 6.01
C CYS A 590 14.31 21.85 4.65
N ARG A 591 13.46 22.31 3.76
CA ARG A 591 13.83 22.65 2.39
C ARG A 591 14.88 23.74 2.27
N SER A 592 14.84 24.74 3.17
CA SER A 592 15.83 25.79 3.21
C SER A 592 17.21 25.31 3.65
N CYS A 593 17.28 24.12 4.25
CA CYS A 593 18.53 23.52 4.71
C CYS A 593 18.91 22.24 4.00
N ASN A 594 18.25 21.95 2.87
CA ASN A 594 18.56 20.77 2.05
C ASN A 594 19.54 21.11 0.93
N PRO A 595 20.85 21.04 1.16
CA PRO A 595 21.81 21.27 0.14
C PRO A 595 22.04 20.00 -0.67
N TRP A 596 21.72 20.07 -1.94
CA TRP A 596 22.00 19.06 -2.93
C TRP A 596 23.31 19.32 -3.63
N ASP A 597 24.26 18.46 -3.55
CA ASP A 597 25.46 18.56 -4.35
C ASP A 597 25.16 18.08 -5.79
N PRO A 598 25.53 18.78 -6.84
CA PRO A 598 26.37 20.01 -6.86
C PRO A 598 25.56 21.31 -6.75
N PHE A 599 24.26 21.24 -6.61
CA PHE A 599 23.36 22.41 -6.66
C PHE A 599 23.47 23.32 -5.44
N THR A 600 24.16 22.88 -4.40
CA THR A 600 24.29 23.56 -3.12
C THR A 600 25.65 24.16 -2.85
N GLN A 601 26.63 23.86 -3.67
CA GLN A 601 27.87 24.62 -3.63
C GLN A 601 27.62 26.00 -4.21
N THR A 602 27.25 26.95 -3.35
CA THR A 602 27.13 28.34 -3.77
C THR A 602 28.51 28.84 -4.17
N PRO A 603 28.74 29.19 -5.44
CA PRO A 603 30.04 29.73 -5.85
C PRO A 603 30.40 30.95 -5.02
N GLY A 604 31.54 30.91 -4.29
CA GLY A 604 32.01 32.00 -3.46
C GLY A 604 31.74 31.87 -1.96
N VAL A 605 31.03 30.85 -1.50
CA VAL A 605 30.94 30.53 -0.07
C VAL A 605 32.19 29.72 0.30
N THR A 606 33.16 30.42 0.87
CA THR A 606 34.36 29.79 1.43
C THR A 606 34.00 29.12 2.76
N GLY A 607 34.25 27.83 2.88
CA GLY A 607 34.13 27.08 4.14
C GLY A 607 33.25 25.83 4.12
N GLN A 608 32.57 25.53 3.02
CA GLN A 608 31.94 24.23 2.85
C GLN A 608 33.02 23.15 2.78
N GLN A 609 32.99 22.23 3.72
CA GLN A 609 33.89 21.07 3.67
C GLN A 609 33.43 20.10 2.57
N PRO A 610 34.36 19.46 1.86
CA PRO A 610 34.00 18.37 0.96
C PRO A 610 33.24 17.30 1.72
N GLY A 611 32.01 17.03 1.33
CA GLY A 611 31.15 16.06 1.96
C GLY A 611 30.07 16.63 2.90
N GLU A 612 30.14 17.89 3.31
CA GLU A 612 29.06 18.53 4.07
C GLU A 612 27.80 18.74 3.24
N SER A 613 27.95 18.85 1.95
CA SER A 613 26.85 18.98 0.98
C SER A 613 26.69 17.72 0.10
N ALA A 614 27.40 16.65 0.39
CA ALA A 614 27.29 15.43 -0.39
C ALA A 614 25.99 14.69 -0.03
N GLY A 615 25.18 14.42 -1.03
CA GLY A 615 23.94 13.69 -0.89
C GLY A 615 22.77 14.56 -0.42
N LEU A 616 21.67 13.90 -0.09
CA LEU A 616 20.53 14.52 0.53
C LEU A 616 20.92 14.99 1.93
N GLY A 617 21.14 16.27 2.12
CA GLY A 617 21.51 16.84 3.40
C GLY A 617 20.41 16.76 4.46
N SER A 618 19.16 16.51 4.01
CA SER A 618 17.98 16.26 4.83
C SER A 618 17.18 15.08 4.26
N TYR A 619 16.04 14.78 4.85
CA TYR A 619 15.15 13.70 4.40
C TYR A 619 14.28 14.05 3.18
N GLU A 620 14.45 15.20 2.63
CA GLU A 620 13.73 15.58 1.42
C GLU A 620 14.14 14.66 0.25
N PRO A 621 13.23 14.20 -0.61
CA PRO A 621 11.78 14.35 -0.52
C PRO A 621 11.07 13.26 0.30
N LEU A 622 11.80 12.53 1.11
CA LEU A 622 11.31 11.33 1.79
C LEU A 622 10.67 11.63 3.16
N GLY A 623 10.93 12.83 3.71
CA GLY A 623 10.43 13.22 5.04
C GLY A 623 8.91 13.15 5.18
N ARG A 624 8.17 13.44 4.12
CA ARG A 624 6.69 13.37 4.11
C ARG A 624 6.13 11.98 4.43
N PHE A 625 6.86 10.92 4.09
CA PHE A 625 6.43 9.54 4.37
C PHE A 625 6.44 9.18 5.85
N LYS A 626 7.08 10.01 6.69
CA LYS A 626 7.04 9.87 8.15
C LYS A 626 5.65 10.04 8.75
N SER A 627 4.72 10.64 8.01
CA SER A 627 3.31 10.73 8.44
C SER A 627 2.58 9.38 8.41
N GLY A 628 3.16 8.36 7.80
CA GLY A 628 2.56 7.05 7.66
C GLY A 628 1.29 7.04 6.79
N PRO A 629 0.66 5.88 6.58
CA PRO A 629 -0.53 5.78 5.72
C PRO A 629 -1.71 6.63 6.21
N ILE A 630 -1.89 6.75 7.52
CA ILE A 630 -2.99 7.54 8.10
C ILE A 630 -2.76 9.03 7.86
N GLY A 631 -1.55 9.53 8.15
CA GLY A 631 -1.23 10.93 7.98
C GLY A 631 -1.17 11.37 6.51
N MET A 632 -0.71 10.50 5.61
CA MET A 632 -0.76 10.78 4.17
C MET A 632 -2.19 10.95 3.65
N ALA A 633 -3.15 10.20 4.20
CA ALA A 633 -4.56 10.27 3.85
C ALA A 633 -5.36 11.27 4.71
N GLN A 634 -4.72 12.17 5.45
CA GLN A 634 -5.36 13.05 6.44
C GLN A 634 -6.48 13.93 5.84
N LYS A 635 -6.41 14.27 4.56
CA LYS A 635 -7.44 15.05 3.86
C LYS A 635 -8.42 14.20 3.04
N GLU A 636 -8.38 12.90 3.21
CA GLU A 636 -9.17 11.96 2.43
C GLU A 636 -10.32 11.35 3.24
N ASP A 637 -11.07 12.18 3.97
CA ASP A 637 -12.27 11.73 4.67
C ASP A 637 -13.31 11.22 3.69
N GLU A 638 -13.91 10.05 3.99
CA GLU A 638 -14.73 9.32 3.04
C GLU A 638 -15.99 8.75 3.70
N ILE A 639 -17.10 8.80 2.95
CA ILE A 639 -18.34 8.11 3.29
C ILE A 639 -18.56 6.99 2.29
N GLN A 640 -19.00 5.83 2.79
CA GLN A 640 -19.06 4.58 2.07
C GLN A 640 -20.45 3.97 2.14
N LEU A 641 -20.98 3.55 0.99
CA LEU A 641 -22.21 2.76 0.88
C LEU A 641 -21.94 1.54 0.03
N THR A 642 -22.21 0.35 0.58
CA THR A 642 -22.08 -0.92 -0.15
C THR A 642 -23.38 -1.68 -0.09
N ALA A 643 -23.81 -2.20 -1.23
CA ALA A 643 -24.97 -3.06 -1.36
C ALA A 643 -24.55 -4.39 -1.98
N ARG A 644 -24.76 -5.52 -1.26
CA ARG A 644 -24.40 -6.88 -1.71
C ARG A 644 -25.61 -7.77 -1.72
N TYR A 645 -25.81 -8.48 -2.83
CA TYR A 645 -26.79 -9.55 -2.96
C TYR A 645 -26.06 -10.87 -3.19
N SER A 646 -26.25 -11.83 -2.28
CA SER A 646 -25.66 -13.17 -2.32
C SER A 646 -26.70 -14.20 -2.74
N PHE A 647 -26.30 -15.23 -3.51
CA PHE A 647 -27.20 -16.26 -4.05
C PHE A 647 -26.53 -17.62 -4.04
#